data_469d8efd1c2db4297e901734454903f6
#
_entry.id   469d8efd1c2db4297e901734454903f6
#
_cell.length_a   1.000
_cell.length_b   1.000
_cell.length_c   1.000
_cell.angle_alpha   90.00
_cell.angle_beta   90.00
_cell.angle_gamma   90.00
#
_symmetry.space_group_name_H-M   'P 1'
#
loop_
_entity.id
_entity.type
_entity.pdbx_description
1 polymer ?
#
loop_
_entity_poly.entity_id
_entity_poly.type
_entity_poly.pdbx_seq_one_letter_code
_entity_poly.pdbx_strand_id
1 'polypeptide(L)'
;DSLSEEVCNMRFVIKHEIKGRLRIHIIQGGMSFRQADMMEYYLSNCKCVTSVKVNERLQDAVVCYVGNREEMIETLRHFSYQKVDVPETFLQNSGRELNRTYWDKLVNKVVLRMGSKMFLPYPIRAGITMVRSVKYLWAGVSALAKGRIEVPVLDGTAIGVSLLRNDINTAGSIMFLLGIGEILEEWTHKKSVDDLARSMSLNVSKVWLCQDGQEILVPASEIKEGDEVCIHMGNVIPFDGVVTEGDAMVNQASLTGESLPVHKSVEGYVYAGTVLEEGELTIRVKEVNGSSKFEKIVTMIEESEKLKSSLESKAEHLADRLVPYTLLGTGIAWLFTRNTTKALAVLMVDFSCALKLAMPVSVLSAIREASVHNITVKGGKFLEAMAEADTIVFDKTGTLTKAQPTVVDVVSFMDKPTEELLRIAACLEEHFPHSMAKAVVDAAQEKNLVHEELHSKVEYIVAHGISSTIEGKSVVIGSYHFVFEDEKCVVPEGYEEQFNSLPSEYSHLYMAIENRLAAVICIEDPLRDEAAAVVNSLKTAGIKKVVMMTGDSERTASAIAARVGVDEYYSEVLPEDKASFVEKAKAEGHKVIMIGDGINDSPALSAADIGIAISDGAEIAREIADVTIGADNLYEIVTLKVLSNALMKRIHKNYRTIVGFNTGLIVLGVAGVLQPTVSALLHNTSTLVITLKSMQNLLD
;
A
#
# COMPACT_ATOMS: atom_id res chain seq x y z
N ASP A 1 -16.93 -43.10 -29.19
CA ASP A 1 -16.51 -43.44 -27.83
C ASP A 1 -16.49 -42.14 -26.99
N SER A 2 -17.65 -41.89 -26.41
CA SER A 2 -17.90 -40.77 -25.50
C SER A 2 -17.50 -41.22 -24.09
N LEU A 3 -16.33 -40.87 -23.65
CA LEU A 3 -16.01 -40.86 -22.22
C LEU A 3 -16.60 -39.57 -21.62
N SER A 4 -17.70 -39.77 -20.90
CA SER A 4 -18.37 -38.77 -20.10
C SER A 4 -17.35 -38.05 -19.17
N GLU A 5 -17.25 -36.74 -19.30
CA GLU A 5 -16.67 -35.87 -18.30
C GLU A 5 -17.49 -36.06 -17.00
N GLU A 6 -17.02 -36.91 -16.10
CA GLU A 6 -17.49 -36.91 -14.73
C GLU A 6 -17.09 -35.54 -14.11
N VAL A 7 -18.04 -34.65 -14.06
CA VAL A 7 -17.94 -33.39 -13.30
C VAL A 7 -17.77 -33.81 -11.84
N CYS A 8 -16.53 -33.82 -11.35
CA CYS A 8 -16.23 -34.03 -9.94
C CYS A 8 -16.76 -32.84 -9.13
N ASN A 9 -18.03 -32.86 -8.81
CA ASN A 9 -18.65 -31.90 -7.91
C ASN A 9 -18.21 -32.17 -6.48
N MET A 10 -17.83 -31.11 -5.75
CA MET A 10 -17.51 -31.24 -4.33
C MET A 10 -18.70 -31.80 -3.53
N ARG A 11 -18.44 -32.82 -2.72
CA ARG A 11 -19.45 -33.39 -1.81
C ARG A 11 -19.32 -32.74 -0.44
N PHE A 12 -20.39 -32.13 0.05
CA PHE A 12 -20.45 -31.52 1.36
C PHE A 12 -21.83 -31.68 2.01
N VAL A 13 -21.86 -31.51 3.33
CA VAL A 13 -23.07 -31.47 4.16
C VAL A 13 -23.12 -30.14 4.90
N ILE A 14 -24.28 -29.50 4.91
CA ILE A 14 -24.51 -28.29 5.69
C ILE A 14 -24.70 -28.69 7.15
N LYS A 15 -23.75 -28.31 8.02
CA LYS A 15 -23.83 -28.56 9.47
C LYS A 15 -24.65 -27.51 10.20
N HIS A 16 -24.58 -26.28 9.76
CA HIS A 16 -25.29 -25.17 10.39
C HIS A 16 -25.50 -24.06 9.37
N GLU A 17 -26.66 -23.43 9.43
CA GLU A 17 -27.05 -22.34 8.52
C GLU A 17 -27.78 -21.26 9.28
N ILE A 18 -27.41 -20.02 9.03
CA ILE A 18 -28.16 -18.80 9.36
C ILE A 18 -28.12 -17.88 8.13
N LYS A 19 -29.03 -16.92 8.05
CA LYS A 19 -29.10 -15.99 6.93
C LYS A 19 -27.75 -15.30 6.71
N GLY A 20 -27.16 -15.49 5.51
CA GLY A 20 -25.86 -14.93 5.15
C GLY A 20 -24.62 -15.68 5.66
N ARG A 21 -24.81 -16.86 6.32
CA ARG A 21 -23.68 -17.65 6.81
C ARG A 21 -23.98 -19.15 6.77
N LEU A 22 -23.10 -19.90 6.10
CA LEU A 22 -23.13 -21.36 5.99
C LEU A 22 -21.91 -21.97 6.69
N ARG A 23 -22.13 -23.04 7.47
CA ARG A 23 -21.08 -23.95 7.90
C ARG A 23 -21.29 -25.30 7.23
N ILE A 24 -20.33 -25.69 6.40
CA ILE A 24 -20.37 -26.93 5.64
C ILE A 24 -19.27 -27.88 6.12
N HIS A 25 -19.52 -29.16 6.00
CA HIS A 25 -18.53 -30.22 6.20
C HIS A 25 -18.24 -30.86 4.84
N ILE A 26 -16.96 -30.92 4.47
CA ILE A 26 -16.50 -31.46 3.20
C ILE A 26 -16.25 -32.96 3.37
N ILE A 27 -16.89 -33.76 2.50
CA ILE A 27 -16.80 -35.20 2.56
C ILE A 27 -15.63 -35.69 1.72
N GLN A 28 -14.47 -35.90 2.38
CA GLN A 28 -13.25 -36.41 1.76
C GLN A 28 -12.41 -37.19 2.77
N GLY A 29 -11.43 -37.96 2.33
CA GLY A 29 -10.61 -38.83 3.18
C GLY A 29 -9.54 -38.11 4.02
N GLY A 30 -9.60 -36.78 4.10
CA GLY A 30 -8.66 -35.91 4.79
C GLY A 30 -8.45 -34.64 3.96
N MET A 31 -8.13 -33.53 4.60
CA MET A 31 -7.85 -32.25 3.94
C MET A 31 -6.42 -31.82 4.25
N SER A 32 -5.60 -31.66 3.22
CA SER A 32 -4.26 -31.08 3.36
C SER A 32 -4.33 -29.56 3.56
N PHE A 33 -3.28 -28.94 4.08
CA PHE A 33 -3.19 -27.48 4.17
C PHE A 33 -3.33 -26.82 2.79
N ARG A 34 -2.66 -27.37 1.77
CA ARG A 34 -2.78 -26.92 0.39
C ARG A 34 -4.23 -26.94 -0.11
N GLN A 35 -4.96 -28.00 0.14
CA GLN A 35 -6.37 -28.11 -0.25
C GLN A 35 -7.25 -27.10 0.49
N ALA A 36 -7.00 -26.87 1.78
CA ALA A 36 -7.72 -25.87 2.55
C ALA A 36 -7.45 -24.44 2.02
N ASP A 37 -6.20 -24.15 1.68
CA ASP A 37 -5.83 -22.85 1.12
C ASP A 37 -6.39 -22.65 -0.29
N MET A 38 -6.39 -23.66 -1.14
CA MET A 38 -7.03 -23.62 -2.48
C MET A 38 -8.52 -23.31 -2.38
N MET A 39 -9.21 -23.97 -1.46
CA MET A 39 -10.63 -23.73 -1.23
C MET A 39 -10.90 -22.33 -0.66
N GLU A 40 -10.09 -21.89 0.28
CA GLU A 40 -10.19 -20.55 0.85
C GLU A 40 -9.95 -19.46 -0.20
N TYR A 41 -8.96 -19.63 -1.06
CA TYR A 41 -8.68 -18.74 -2.19
C TYR A 41 -9.86 -18.68 -3.18
N TYR A 42 -10.36 -19.84 -3.61
CA TYR A 42 -11.48 -19.89 -4.56
C TYR A 42 -12.72 -19.17 -4.02
N LEU A 43 -13.11 -19.49 -2.79
CA LEU A 43 -14.29 -18.90 -2.18
C LEU A 43 -14.12 -17.40 -1.90
N SER A 44 -12.92 -16.96 -1.49
CA SER A 44 -12.65 -15.54 -1.25
C SER A 44 -12.73 -14.69 -2.52
N ASN A 45 -12.49 -15.28 -3.69
CA ASN A 45 -12.58 -14.60 -4.98
C ASN A 45 -14.01 -14.60 -5.57
N CYS A 46 -14.97 -15.26 -4.92
CA CYS A 46 -16.35 -15.22 -5.35
C CYS A 46 -17.03 -13.92 -4.91
N LYS A 47 -17.66 -13.20 -5.86
CA LYS A 47 -18.30 -11.88 -5.61
C LYS A 47 -19.35 -11.90 -4.51
N CYS A 48 -20.00 -13.04 -4.29
CA CYS A 48 -21.04 -13.19 -3.27
C CYS A 48 -20.49 -13.49 -1.87
N VAL A 49 -19.19 -13.80 -1.71
CA VAL A 49 -18.57 -14.18 -0.44
C VAL A 49 -17.94 -12.98 0.23
N THR A 50 -18.32 -12.71 1.47
CA THR A 50 -17.74 -11.64 2.29
C THR A 50 -16.62 -12.11 3.19
N SER A 51 -16.68 -13.35 3.67
CA SER A 51 -15.60 -13.97 4.40
C SER A 51 -15.70 -15.50 4.35
N VAL A 52 -14.55 -16.15 4.36
CA VAL A 52 -14.46 -17.61 4.41
C VAL A 52 -13.37 -18.03 5.40
N LYS A 53 -13.63 -19.13 6.09
CA LYS A 53 -12.66 -19.76 6.98
C LYS A 53 -12.77 -21.27 6.84
N VAL A 54 -11.71 -21.89 6.37
CA VAL A 54 -11.62 -23.34 6.20
C VAL A 54 -10.81 -23.95 7.32
N ASN A 55 -11.32 -25.01 7.93
CA ASN A 55 -10.63 -25.77 8.98
C ASN A 55 -10.29 -27.16 8.44
N GLU A 56 -9.03 -27.43 8.18
CA GLU A 56 -8.52 -28.65 7.58
C GLU A 56 -8.69 -29.88 8.49
N ARG A 57 -8.59 -29.69 9.81
CA ARG A 57 -8.71 -30.79 10.76
C ARG A 57 -10.14 -31.28 10.89
N LEU A 58 -11.09 -30.37 10.89
CA LEU A 58 -12.51 -30.67 10.98
C LEU A 58 -13.13 -30.89 9.61
N GLN A 59 -12.41 -30.55 8.54
CA GLN A 59 -12.90 -30.53 7.16
C GLN A 59 -14.16 -29.68 7.02
N ASP A 60 -14.23 -28.60 7.80
CA ASP A 60 -15.36 -27.68 7.82
C ASP A 60 -14.96 -26.35 7.17
N ALA A 61 -15.87 -25.77 6.40
CA ALA A 61 -15.75 -24.39 5.95
C ALA A 61 -16.91 -23.55 6.47
N VAL A 62 -16.61 -22.37 6.98
CA VAL A 62 -17.58 -21.36 7.35
C VAL A 62 -17.51 -20.25 6.31
N VAL A 63 -18.61 -20.05 5.61
CA VAL A 63 -18.72 -19.06 4.52
C VAL A 63 -19.78 -18.05 4.88
N CYS A 64 -19.39 -16.78 4.93
CA CYS A 64 -20.32 -15.66 5.03
C CYS A 64 -20.54 -15.09 3.62
N TYR A 65 -21.78 -14.84 3.24
CA TYR A 65 -22.12 -14.39 1.88
C TYR A 65 -23.26 -13.40 1.88
N VAL A 66 -23.34 -12.63 0.79
CA VAL A 66 -24.41 -11.69 0.49
C VAL A 66 -25.08 -12.13 -0.83
N GLY A 67 -26.40 -12.14 -0.86
CA GLY A 67 -27.18 -12.53 -2.02
C GLY A 67 -27.97 -13.82 -1.85
N ASN A 68 -28.15 -14.57 -2.95
CA ASN A 68 -29.04 -15.74 -2.96
C ASN A 68 -28.30 -16.97 -2.41
N ARG A 69 -28.98 -17.70 -1.52
CA ARG A 69 -28.51 -18.97 -0.94
C ARG A 69 -28.21 -20.03 -2.00
N GLU A 70 -29.05 -20.14 -3.01
CA GLU A 70 -28.94 -21.18 -4.04
C GLU A 70 -27.72 -20.97 -4.92
N GLU A 71 -27.40 -19.72 -5.24
CA GLU A 71 -26.21 -19.32 -5.97
C GLU A 71 -24.93 -19.68 -5.18
N MET A 72 -24.92 -19.47 -3.86
CA MET A 72 -23.82 -19.86 -3.00
C MET A 72 -23.63 -21.38 -2.97
N ILE A 73 -24.71 -22.17 -2.89
CA ILE A 73 -24.64 -23.63 -2.90
C ILE A 73 -24.12 -24.13 -4.25
N GLU A 74 -24.53 -23.50 -5.34
CA GLU A 74 -24.08 -23.86 -6.70
C GLU A 74 -22.60 -23.53 -6.88
N THR A 75 -22.14 -22.40 -6.38
CA THR A 75 -20.71 -22.02 -6.33
C THR A 75 -19.89 -23.07 -5.56
N LEU A 76 -20.38 -23.55 -4.42
CA LEU A 76 -19.72 -24.60 -3.64
C LEU A 76 -19.67 -25.92 -4.38
N ARG A 77 -20.71 -26.30 -5.13
CA ARG A 77 -20.76 -27.54 -5.92
C ARG A 77 -19.77 -27.53 -7.08
N HIS A 78 -19.57 -26.38 -7.72
CA HIS A 78 -18.65 -26.23 -8.86
C HIS A 78 -17.17 -26.24 -8.45
N PHE A 79 -16.86 -26.15 -7.17
CA PHE A 79 -15.49 -26.19 -6.71
C PHE A 79 -14.82 -27.53 -6.99
N SER A 80 -13.61 -27.49 -7.55
CA SER A 80 -12.77 -28.67 -7.78
C SER A 80 -11.30 -28.29 -7.62
N TYR A 81 -10.54 -29.04 -6.83
CA TYR A 81 -9.10 -28.86 -6.63
C TYR A 81 -8.27 -28.93 -7.93
N GLN A 82 -8.79 -29.57 -8.96
CA GLN A 82 -8.10 -29.72 -10.26
C GLN A 82 -8.34 -28.57 -11.22
N LYS A 83 -9.44 -27.82 -11.05
CA LYS A 83 -9.86 -26.74 -11.94
C LYS A 83 -9.53 -25.33 -11.42
N VAL A 84 -9.17 -25.25 -10.15
CA VAL A 84 -8.85 -23.96 -9.50
C VAL A 84 -7.38 -23.68 -9.71
N ASP A 85 -7.09 -22.66 -10.50
CA ASP A 85 -5.73 -22.13 -10.63
C ASP A 85 -5.47 -21.18 -9.48
N VAL A 86 -4.60 -21.61 -8.57
CA VAL A 86 -4.20 -20.85 -7.39
C VAL A 86 -2.71 -20.50 -7.53
N PRO A 87 -2.34 -19.22 -7.42
CA PRO A 87 -0.94 -18.84 -7.48
C PRO A 87 -0.10 -19.68 -6.49
N GLU A 88 0.97 -20.27 -6.96
CA GLU A 88 1.87 -21.09 -6.11
C GLU A 88 2.40 -20.29 -4.91
N THR A 89 2.57 -18.98 -5.09
CA THR A 89 2.97 -18.04 -4.04
C THR A 89 1.97 -17.97 -2.88
N PHE A 90 0.67 -18.14 -3.16
CA PHE A 90 -0.37 -18.21 -2.13
C PHE A 90 -0.30 -19.55 -1.37
N LEU A 91 0.05 -20.63 -2.05
CA LEU A 91 0.11 -21.97 -1.49
C LEU A 91 1.40 -22.24 -0.70
N GLN A 92 2.53 -21.70 -1.17
CA GLN A 92 3.85 -21.88 -0.54
C GLN A 92 3.96 -21.16 0.82
N ASN A 93 3.22 -20.06 1.01
CA ASN A 93 3.27 -19.22 2.21
C ASN A 93 2.00 -19.38 3.04
N SER A 94 1.62 -20.63 3.31
CA SER A 94 0.45 -20.96 4.11
C SER A 94 0.65 -20.54 5.57
N GLY A 95 -0.15 -19.57 6.05
CA GLY A 95 -0.18 -19.20 7.47
C GLY A 95 -0.52 -20.37 8.40
N ARG A 96 -1.06 -21.48 7.85
CA ARG A 96 -1.36 -22.73 8.56
C ARG A 96 -0.08 -23.48 8.91
N GLU A 97 0.86 -23.57 7.98
CA GLU A 97 2.16 -24.21 8.18
C GLU A 97 2.99 -23.41 9.19
N LEU A 98 3.01 -22.10 9.08
CA LEU A 98 3.64 -21.21 10.04
C LEU A 98 3.09 -21.43 11.45
N ASN A 99 1.78 -21.39 11.62
CA ASN A 99 1.13 -21.60 12.92
C ASN A 99 1.46 -22.98 13.50
N ARG A 100 1.50 -24.02 12.66
CA ARG A 100 1.86 -25.39 13.11
C ARG A 100 3.31 -25.44 13.59
N THR A 101 4.23 -24.88 12.84
CA THR A 101 5.66 -24.88 13.19
C THR A 101 5.89 -24.22 14.55
N TYR A 102 5.29 -23.06 14.79
CA TYR A 102 5.45 -22.37 16.07
C TYR A 102 4.68 -23.03 17.21
N TRP A 103 3.52 -23.62 16.93
CA TRP A 103 2.79 -24.43 17.92
C TRP A 103 3.62 -25.64 18.35
N ASP A 104 4.23 -26.34 17.41
CA ASP A 104 5.10 -27.49 17.72
C ASP A 104 6.35 -27.06 18.52
N LYS A 105 6.96 -25.91 18.20
CA LYS A 105 8.05 -25.31 19.00
C LYS A 105 7.61 -25.04 20.43
N LEU A 106 6.42 -24.45 20.63
CA LEU A 106 5.86 -24.15 21.95
C LEU A 106 5.56 -25.42 22.75
N VAL A 107 4.85 -26.35 22.13
CA VAL A 107 4.50 -27.64 22.77
C VAL A 107 5.76 -28.42 23.16
N ASN A 108 6.72 -28.56 22.27
CA ASN A 108 8.00 -29.22 22.56
C ASN A 108 8.73 -28.54 23.73
N LYS A 109 8.75 -27.21 23.78
CA LYS A 109 9.40 -26.48 24.89
C LYS A 109 8.70 -26.74 26.23
N VAL A 110 7.37 -26.75 26.23
CA VAL A 110 6.56 -27.08 27.43
C VAL A 110 6.75 -28.55 27.87
N VAL A 111 6.66 -29.48 26.91
CA VAL A 111 6.83 -30.92 27.18
C VAL A 111 8.24 -31.21 27.72
N LEU A 112 9.27 -30.65 27.11
CA LEU A 112 10.65 -30.78 27.59
C LEU A 112 10.82 -30.20 29.00
N ARG A 113 10.18 -29.06 29.32
CA ARG A 113 10.20 -28.49 30.65
C ARG A 113 9.50 -29.36 31.69
N MET A 114 8.32 -29.84 31.36
CA MET A 114 7.55 -30.76 32.24
C MET A 114 8.29 -32.10 32.44
N GLY A 115 8.77 -32.67 31.33
CA GLY A 115 9.52 -33.92 31.37
C GLY A 115 10.81 -33.82 32.18
N SER A 116 11.55 -32.70 32.01
CA SER A 116 12.77 -32.46 32.78
C SER A 116 12.50 -32.28 34.27
N LYS A 117 11.39 -31.67 34.67
CA LYS A 117 10.99 -31.56 36.07
C LYS A 117 10.54 -32.91 36.69
N MET A 118 9.95 -33.77 35.88
CA MET A 118 9.32 -35.00 36.33
C MET A 118 10.29 -36.18 36.35
N PHE A 119 11.21 -36.26 35.38
CA PHE A 119 12.06 -37.44 35.19
C PHE A 119 13.54 -37.21 35.50
N LEU A 120 14.04 -35.94 35.53
CA LEU A 120 15.46 -35.66 35.73
C LEU A 120 15.75 -35.35 37.21
N PRO A 121 16.78 -35.99 37.82
CA PRO A 121 17.28 -35.63 39.12
C PRO A 121 17.77 -34.21 39.22
N TYR A 122 17.70 -33.60 40.40
CA TYR A 122 18.08 -32.22 40.65
C TYR A 122 19.48 -31.86 40.15
N PRO A 123 20.55 -32.63 40.35
CA PRO A 123 21.90 -32.29 39.87
C PRO A 123 21.97 -32.15 38.36
N ILE A 124 21.26 -33.02 37.62
CA ILE A 124 21.24 -32.97 36.17
C ILE A 124 20.48 -31.72 35.68
N ARG A 125 19.34 -31.43 36.32
CA ARG A 125 18.59 -30.21 36.04
C ARG A 125 19.41 -28.93 36.30
N ALA A 126 20.16 -28.92 37.41
CA ALA A 126 21.04 -27.80 37.74
C ALA A 126 22.12 -27.62 36.69
N GLY A 127 22.77 -28.69 36.24
CA GLY A 127 23.75 -28.68 35.19
C GLY A 127 23.21 -28.12 33.86
N ILE A 128 22.03 -28.62 33.43
CA ILE A 128 21.37 -28.14 32.20
C ILE A 128 21.00 -26.65 32.33
N THR A 129 20.50 -26.22 33.49
CA THR A 129 20.14 -24.84 33.76
C THR A 129 21.38 -23.93 33.71
N MET A 130 22.49 -24.36 34.29
CA MET A 130 23.76 -23.61 34.23
C MET A 130 24.28 -23.47 32.80
N VAL A 131 24.26 -24.54 32.00
CA VAL A 131 24.69 -24.49 30.60
C VAL A 131 23.80 -23.55 29.79
N ARG A 132 22.49 -23.63 29.95
CA ARG A 132 21.56 -22.72 29.25
C ARG A 132 21.69 -21.26 29.68
N SER A 133 22.08 -20.97 30.91
CA SER A 133 22.25 -19.61 31.41
C SER A 133 23.41 -18.89 30.72
N VAL A 134 24.40 -19.61 30.21
CA VAL A 134 25.56 -19.01 29.52
C VAL A 134 25.14 -18.12 28.37
N LYS A 135 24.12 -18.51 27.57
CA LYS A 135 23.58 -17.69 26.48
C LYS A 135 23.16 -16.31 26.98
N TYR A 136 22.39 -16.26 28.02
CA TYR A 136 21.81 -15.01 28.55
C TYR A 136 22.84 -14.16 29.30
N LEU A 137 23.69 -14.79 30.11
CA LEU A 137 24.78 -14.11 30.80
C LEU A 137 25.78 -13.49 29.80
N TRP A 138 26.14 -14.23 28.77
CA TRP A 138 27.02 -13.73 27.72
C TRP A 138 26.40 -12.58 26.93
N ALA A 139 25.11 -12.66 26.61
CA ALA A 139 24.38 -11.57 25.95
C ALA A 139 24.38 -10.30 26.81
N GLY A 140 24.12 -10.42 28.10
CA GLY A 140 24.18 -9.31 29.05
C GLY A 140 25.58 -8.67 29.16
N VAL A 141 26.62 -9.50 29.34
CA VAL A 141 28.00 -9.04 29.39
C VAL A 141 28.46 -8.40 28.07
N SER A 142 28.08 -8.99 26.94
CA SER A 142 28.40 -8.46 25.61
C SER A 142 27.75 -7.09 25.36
N ALA A 143 26.51 -6.89 25.81
CA ALA A 143 25.83 -5.60 25.74
C ALA A 143 26.55 -4.54 26.59
N LEU A 144 26.91 -4.89 27.82
CA LEU A 144 27.68 -4.00 28.71
C LEU A 144 29.08 -3.67 28.17
N ALA A 145 29.76 -4.65 27.57
CA ALA A 145 31.07 -4.44 26.96
C ALA A 145 31.03 -3.47 25.77
N LYS A 146 29.88 -3.40 25.08
CA LYS A 146 29.60 -2.43 24.01
C LYS A 146 29.09 -1.08 24.53
N GLY A 147 29.05 -0.88 25.84
CA GLY A 147 28.52 0.34 26.46
C GLY A 147 27.01 0.53 26.38
N ARG A 148 26.28 -0.56 26.09
CA ARG A 148 24.83 -0.53 25.94
C ARG A 148 24.14 -1.16 27.14
N ILE A 149 23.21 -0.42 27.74
CA ILE A 149 22.38 -0.93 28.83
C ILE A 149 21.00 -1.19 28.28
N GLU A 150 20.83 -2.41 27.76
CA GLU A 150 19.64 -2.88 27.05
C GLU A 150 19.04 -4.09 27.80
N VAL A 151 17.89 -4.62 27.30
CA VAL A 151 17.16 -5.75 27.88
C VAL A 151 18.03 -6.99 28.20
N PRO A 152 19.00 -7.41 27.37
CA PRO A 152 19.88 -8.53 27.72
C PRO A 152 20.62 -8.36 29.06
N VAL A 153 20.86 -7.10 29.48
CA VAL A 153 21.48 -6.81 30.78
C VAL A 153 20.52 -7.12 31.94
N LEU A 154 19.21 -6.81 31.76
CA LEU A 154 18.19 -7.13 32.76
C LEU A 154 18.06 -8.67 32.90
N ASP A 155 17.93 -9.38 31.81
CA ASP A 155 17.79 -10.85 31.78
C ASP A 155 19.01 -11.53 32.40
N GLY A 156 20.20 -11.13 31.96
CA GLY A 156 21.45 -11.63 32.52
C GLY A 156 21.59 -11.37 34.01
N THR A 157 21.20 -10.19 34.47
CA THR A 157 21.23 -9.84 35.90
C THR A 157 20.24 -10.69 36.71
N ALA A 158 19.02 -10.88 36.22
CA ALA A 158 18.01 -11.66 36.91
C ALA A 158 18.41 -13.14 37.04
N ILE A 159 18.91 -13.74 35.94
CA ILE A 159 19.39 -15.12 35.90
C ILE A 159 20.65 -15.24 36.78
N GLY A 160 21.61 -14.33 36.66
CA GLY A 160 22.84 -14.35 37.43
C GLY A 160 22.62 -14.25 38.95
N VAL A 161 21.76 -13.34 39.41
CA VAL A 161 21.39 -13.21 40.81
C VAL A 161 20.68 -14.47 41.31
N SER A 162 19.79 -15.07 40.54
CA SER A 162 19.11 -16.32 40.91
C SER A 162 20.10 -17.50 41.06
N LEU A 163 21.08 -17.61 40.17
CA LEU A 163 22.13 -18.62 40.23
C LEU A 163 23.05 -18.41 41.45
N LEU A 164 23.46 -17.19 41.72
CA LEU A 164 24.29 -16.83 42.91
C LEU A 164 23.58 -17.18 44.23
N ARG A 165 22.27 -17.10 44.24
CA ARG A 165 21.43 -17.57 45.40
C ARG A 165 21.19 -19.07 45.43
N ASN A 166 21.76 -19.81 44.52
CA ASN A 166 21.50 -21.25 44.33
C ASN A 166 20.03 -21.59 44.08
N ASP A 167 19.25 -20.61 43.55
CA ASP A 167 17.84 -20.79 43.16
C ASP A 167 17.73 -21.21 41.68
N ILE A 168 18.11 -22.46 41.42
CA ILE A 168 18.10 -23.07 40.10
C ILE A 168 16.69 -23.10 39.48
N ASN A 169 15.67 -23.26 40.34
CA ASN A 169 14.27 -23.34 39.87
C ASN A 169 13.80 -22.00 39.32
N THR A 170 14.10 -20.90 40.00
CA THR A 170 13.77 -19.53 39.54
C THR A 170 14.54 -19.20 38.27
N ALA A 171 15.86 -19.44 38.23
CA ALA A 171 16.67 -19.21 37.04
C ALA A 171 16.12 -20.00 35.80
N GLY A 172 15.82 -21.28 36.01
CA GLY A 172 15.26 -22.10 34.96
C GLY A 172 13.85 -21.69 34.51
N SER A 173 13.03 -21.15 35.43
CA SER A 173 11.68 -20.64 35.07
C SER A 173 11.76 -19.32 34.33
N ILE A 174 12.66 -18.43 34.69
CA ILE A 174 12.95 -17.18 33.96
C ILE A 174 13.36 -17.53 32.51
N MET A 175 14.37 -18.37 32.33
CA MET A 175 14.83 -18.77 30.98
C MET A 175 13.76 -19.47 30.16
N PHE A 176 12.88 -20.24 30.79
CA PHE A 176 11.74 -20.86 30.13
C PHE A 176 10.75 -19.82 29.62
N LEU A 177 10.38 -18.85 30.46
CA LEU A 177 9.44 -17.77 30.10
C LEU A 177 10.02 -16.84 29.03
N LEU A 178 11.30 -16.48 29.13
CA LEU A 178 11.98 -15.70 28.09
C LEU A 178 11.95 -16.43 26.75
N GLY A 179 12.26 -17.71 26.77
CA GLY A 179 12.23 -18.47 25.53
C GLY A 179 10.83 -18.77 24.97
N ILE A 180 9.76 -18.73 25.78
CA ILE A 180 8.38 -18.68 25.28
C ILE A 180 8.11 -17.32 24.64
N GLY A 181 8.54 -16.24 25.28
CA GLY A 181 8.44 -14.88 24.75
C GLY A 181 9.12 -14.75 23.37
N GLU A 182 10.37 -15.22 23.23
CA GLU A 182 11.10 -15.22 21.96
C GLU A 182 10.31 -15.95 20.82
N ILE A 183 9.72 -17.11 21.13
CA ILE A 183 8.91 -17.88 20.14
C ILE A 183 7.65 -17.12 19.75
N LEU A 184 6.95 -16.52 20.70
CA LEU A 184 5.72 -15.77 20.45
C LEU A 184 5.99 -14.49 19.67
N GLU A 185 7.08 -13.81 19.97
CA GLU A 185 7.54 -12.61 19.26
C GLU A 185 7.86 -12.94 17.81
N GLU A 186 8.68 -13.97 17.56
CA GLU A 186 9.04 -14.41 16.21
C GLU A 186 7.79 -14.85 15.42
N TRP A 187 6.89 -15.61 16.05
CA TRP A 187 5.63 -16.01 15.41
C TRP A 187 4.76 -14.81 15.04
N THR A 188 4.59 -13.87 15.95
CA THR A 188 3.70 -12.72 15.74
C THR A 188 4.23 -11.82 14.61
N HIS A 189 5.56 -11.59 14.59
CA HIS A 189 6.19 -10.81 13.54
C HIS A 189 6.02 -11.49 12.17
N LYS A 190 6.42 -12.76 12.04
CA LYS A 190 6.29 -13.52 10.79
C LYS A 190 4.84 -13.61 10.32
N LYS A 191 3.90 -13.87 11.24
CA LYS A 191 2.48 -13.92 10.90
C LYS A 191 1.98 -12.58 10.34
N SER A 192 2.37 -11.46 10.94
CA SER A 192 1.96 -10.13 10.48
C SER A 192 2.51 -9.83 9.08
N VAL A 193 3.77 -10.19 8.81
CA VAL A 193 4.39 -10.03 7.49
C VAL A 193 3.71 -10.94 6.46
N ASP A 194 3.47 -12.21 6.79
CA ASP A 194 2.81 -13.15 5.88
C ASP A 194 1.36 -12.73 5.56
N ASP A 195 0.59 -12.31 6.58
CA ASP A 195 -0.78 -11.84 6.40
C ASP A 195 -0.82 -10.59 5.48
N LEU A 196 0.13 -9.66 5.64
CA LEU A 196 0.27 -8.49 4.78
C LEU A 196 0.67 -8.89 3.36
N ALA A 197 1.71 -9.71 3.20
CA ALA A 197 2.19 -10.16 1.89
C ALA A 197 1.09 -10.92 1.13
N ARG A 198 0.31 -11.76 1.83
CA ARG A 198 -0.82 -12.47 1.26
C ARG A 198 -1.92 -11.52 0.78
N SER A 199 -2.27 -10.52 1.57
CA SER A 199 -3.26 -9.51 1.19
C SER A 199 -2.82 -8.73 -0.07
N MET A 200 -1.55 -8.34 -0.15
CA MET A 200 -0.99 -7.62 -1.30
C MET A 200 -0.81 -8.51 -2.55
N SER A 201 -0.58 -9.81 -2.39
CA SER A 201 -0.40 -10.74 -3.52
C SER A 201 -1.69 -11.03 -4.29
N LEU A 202 -2.85 -10.75 -3.72
CA LEU A 202 -4.15 -10.90 -4.38
C LEU A 202 -4.38 -9.86 -5.49
N ASN A 203 -3.64 -8.74 -5.49
CA ASN A 203 -3.68 -7.74 -6.55
C ASN A 203 -2.80 -8.20 -7.74
N VAL A 204 -3.44 -8.71 -8.77
CA VAL A 204 -2.74 -9.22 -9.98
C VAL A 204 -2.36 -8.05 -10.88
N SER A 205 -1.05 -7.85 -11.12
CA SER A 205 -0.58 -6.95 -12.18
C SER A 205 -0.90 -7.55 -13.55
N LYS A 206 -1.45 -6.74 -14.45
CA LYS A 206 -1.75 -7.12 -15.84
C LYS A 206 -0.73 -6.46 -16.75
N VAL A 207 -0.40 -7.13 -17.85
CA VAL A 207 0.54 -6.66 -18.88
C VAL A 207 -0.06 -6.87 -20.26
N TRP A 208 0.38 -6.07 -21.22
CA TRP A 208 -0.04 -6.18 -22.61
C TRP A 208 0.84 -7.19 -23.36
N LEU A 209 0.30 -8.37 -23.64
CA LEU A 209 0.94 -9.38 -24.49
C LEU A 209 0.70 -9.04 -25.96
N CYS A 210 1.77 -8.91 -26.73
CA CYS A 210 1.70 -8.74 -28.19
C CYS A 210 1.69 -10.10 -28.88
N GLN A 211 0.57 -10.48 -29.48
CA GLN A 211 0.43 -11.72 -30.23
C GLN A 211 -0.29 -11.46 -31.56
N ASP A 212 0.32 -11.86 -32.67
CA ASP A 212 -0.24 -11.71 -34.02
C ASP A 212 -0.65 -10.26 -34.38
N GLY A 213 0.08 -9.27 -33.87
CA GLY A 213 -0.18 -7.84 -34.10
C GLY A 213 -1.38 -7.30 -33.31
N GLN A 214 -1.83 -8.01 -32.29
CA GLN A 214 -2.86 -7.56 -31.36
C GLN A 214 -2.30 -7.53 -29.93
N GLU A 215 -2.72 -6.53 -29.19
CA GLU A 215 -2.40 -6.38 -27.76
C GLU A 215 -3.52 -6.99 -26.91
N ILE A 216 -3.15 -7.95 -26.08
CA ILE A 216 -4.09 -8.66 -25.21
C ILE A 216 -3.65 -8.41 -23.76
N LEU A 217 -4.54 -7.88 -22.93
CA LEU A 217 -4.27 -7.65 -21.52
C LEU A 217 -4.38 -8.95 -20.74
N VAL A 218 -3.25 -9.49 -20.33
CA VAL A 218 -3.14 -10.75 -19.57
C VAL A 218 -2.53 -10.56 -18.20
N PRO A 219 -2.78 -11.46 -17.24
CA PRO A 219 -2.04 -11.46 -15.97
C PRO A 219 -0.53 -11.65 -16.21
N ALA A 220 0.30 -10.91 -15.49
CA ALA A 220 1.76 -11.01 -15.62
C ALA A 220 2.31 -12.42 -15.31
N SER A 221 1.54 -13.22 -14.55
CA SER A 221 1.87 -14.61 -14.22
C SER A 221 1.76 -15.58 -15.41
N GLU A 222 1.07 -15.20 -16.48
CA GLU A 222 0.92 -16.03 -17.68
C GLU A 222 2.05 -15.83 -18.70
N ILE A 223 2.86 -14.77 -18.53
CA ILE A 223 3.96 -14.44 -19.44
C ILE A 223 5.12 -15.44 -19.24
N LYS A 224 5.70 -15.85 -20.36
CA LYS A 224 6.83 -16.77 -20.45
C LYS A 224 8.04 -16.12 -21.09
N GLU A 225 9.20 -16.72 -20.86
CA GLU A 225 10.41 -16.34 -21.58
C GLU A 225 10.23 -16.49 -23.09
N GLY A 226 10.53 -15.44 -23.84
CA GLY A 226 10.36 -15.37 -25.28
C GLY A 226 9.06 -14.67 -25.73
N ASP A 227 8.10 -14.43 -24.85
CA ASP A 227 6.89 -13.68 -25.17
C ASP A 227 7.22 -12.20 -25.44
N GLU A 228 6.41 -11.56 -26.26
CA GLU A 228 6.53 -10.13 -26.56
C GLU A 228 5.49 -9.33 -25.76
N VAL A 229 5.99 -8.38 -25.01
CA VAL A 229 5.17 -7.51 -24.13
C VAL A 229 5.28 -6.08 -24.60
N CYS A 230 4.14 -5.44 -24.82
CA CYS A 230 4.05 -4.04 -25.18
C CYS A 230 3.99 -3.17 -23.93
N ILE A 231 4.79 -2.09 -23.91
CA ILE A 231 4.91 -1.18 -22.78
C ILE A 231 4.63 0.23 -23.27
N HIS A 232 3.57 0.81 -22.75
CA HIS A 232 3.15 2.15 -23.09
C HIS A 232 3.82 3.21 -22.21
N MET A 233 3.84 4.42 -22.68
CA MET A 233 4.33 5.58 -21.94
C MET A 233 3.71 5.66 -20.54
N GLY A 234 4.53 5.92 -19.53
CA GLY A 234 4.13 6.00 -18.13
C GLY A 234 4.06 4.67 -17.39
N ASN A 235 4.28 3.54 -18.07
CA ASN A 235 4.22 2.22 -17.46
C ASN A 235 5.59 1.76 -16.97
N VAL A 236 5.57 0.95 -15.91
CA VAL A 236 6.76 0.23 -15.42
C VAL A 236 7.04 -0.96 -16.33
N ILE A 237 8.29 -1.15 -16.70
CA ILE A 237 8.75 -2.31 -17.44
C ILE A 237 8.64 -3.54 -16.53
N PRO A 238 7.78 -4.53 -16.86
CA PRO A 238 7.43 -5.60 -15.94
C PRO A 238 8.47 -6.73 -15.89
N PHE A 239 9.28 -6.88 -16.95
CA PHE A 239 10.25 -7.97 -17.12
C PHE A 239 11.57 -7.48 -17.72
N ASP A 240 12.64 -8.16 -17.39
CA ASP A 240 13.90 -7.99 -18.09
C ASP A 240 13.77 -8.50 -19.53
N GLY A 241 14.22 -7.70 -20.50
CA GLY A 241 14.06 -8.07 -21.89
C GLY A 241 14.89 -7.24 -22.85
N VAL A 242 14.76 -7.59 -24.13
CA VAL A 242 15.37 -6.88 -25.25
C VAL A 242 14.28 -6.22 -26.07
N VAL A 243 14.47 -4.98 -26.42
CA VAL A 243 13.55 -4.21 -27.26
C VAL A 243 13.51 -4.82 -28.65
N THR A 244 12.34 -5.25 -29.12
CA THR A 244 12.12 -5.79 -30.47
C THR A 244 11.55 -4.72 -31.40
N GLU A 245 10.77 -3.77 -30.85
CA GLU A 245 10.15 -2.70 -31.62
C GLU A 245 9.99 -1.45 -30.73
N GLY A 246 10.04 -0.27 -31.35
CA GLY A 246 9.82 1.00 -30.67
C GLY A 246 11.10 1.74 -30.30
N ASP A 247 10.90 2.94 -29.76
CA ASP A 247 11.92 3.89 -29.33
C ASP A 247 11.42 4.72 -28.16
N ALA A 248 12.20 4.77 -27.07
CA ALA A 248 11.69 5.35 -25.83
C ALA A 248 12.79 5.88 -24.90
N MET A 249 12.38 6.81 -24.02
CA MET A 249 13.17 7.27 -22.89
C MET A 249 12.76 6.50 -21.63
N VAL A 250 13.71 5.81 -21.00
CA VAL A 250 13.48 4.97 -19.83
C VAL A 250 14.17 5.54 -18.61
N ASN A 251 13.43 5.80 -17.58
CA ASN A 251 13.96 6.22 -16.28
C ASN A 251 14.45 4.99 -15.51
N GLN A 252 15.73 4.98 -15.21
CA GLN A 252 16.39 3.91 -14.47
C GLN A 252 16.83 4.35 -13.06
N ALA A 253 16.32 5.47 -12.55
CA ALA A 253 16.69 6.05 -11.26
C ALA A 253 16.52 5.06 -10.09
N SER A 254 15.53 4.17 -10.16
CA SER A 254 15.30 3.10 -9.19
C SER A 254 16.43 2.08 -9.10
N LEU A 255 17.20 1.88 -10.18
CA LEU A 255 18.30 0.92 -10.25
C LEU A 255 19.66 1.59 -10.11
N THR A 256 19.87 2.73 -10.76
CA THR A 256 21.18 3.39 -10.87
C THR A 256 21.35 4.58 -9.94
N GLY A 257 20.26 5.13 -9.42
CA GLY A 257 20.24 6.38 -8.65
C GLY A 257 20.41 7.64 -9.50
N GLU A 258 20.54 7.50 -10.83
CA GLU A 258 20.68 8.62 -11.76
C GLU A 258 19.30 9.06 -12.27
N SER A 259 18.99 10.36 -12.14
CA SER A 259 17.68 10.93 -12.48
C SER A 259 17.47 11.18 -13.99
N LEU A 260 18.50 11.04 -14.83
CA LEU A 260 18.36 11.29 -16.26
C LEU A 260 17.87 10.02 -16.98
N PRO A 261 16.79 10.15 -17.78
CA PRO A 261 16.28 9.04 -18.58
C PRO A 261 17.30 8.58 -19.62
N VAL A 262 17.35 7.29 -19.87
CA VAL A 262 18.24 6.67 -20.85
C VAL A 262 17.44 6.30 -22.09
N HIS A 263 17.96 6.70 -23.26
CA HIS A 263 17.37 6.34 -24.54
C HIS A 263 17.52 4.86 -24.82
N LYS A 264 16.42 4.18 -25.18
CA LYS A 264 16.36 2.76 -25.55
C LYS A 264 15.73 2.61 -26.92
N SER A 265 16.38 1.84 -27.77
CA SER A 265 15.94 1.51 -29.11
C SER A 265 16.03 0.01 -29.37
N VAL A 266 15.64 -0.44 -30.54
CA VAL A 266 15.67 -1.87 -30.95
C VAL A 266 17.05 -2.48 -30.63
N GLU A 267 17.03 -3.71 -30.12
CA GLU A 267 18.17 -4.48 -29.56
C GLU A 267 18.73 -3.93 -28.23
N GLY A 268 18.19 -2.83 -27.70
CA GLY A 268 18.52 -2.31 -26.38
C GLY A 268 17.99 -3.23 -25.26
N TYR A 269 18.80 -3.43 -24.23
CA TYR A 269 18.36 -4.18 -23.04
C TYR A 269 17.62 -3.25 -22.07
N VAL A 270 16.50 -3.72 -21.54
CA VAL A 270 15.70 -3.02 -20.54
C VAL A 270 15.52 -3.87 -19.29
N TYR A 271 15.40 -3.22 -18.14
CA TYR A 271 15.34 -3.85 -16.83
C TYR A 271 13.97 -3.70 -16.21
N ALA A 272 13.50 -4.78 -15.59
CA ALA A 272 12.27 -4.77 -14.79
C ALA A 272 12.35 -3.74 -13.66
N GLY A 273 11.21 -3.03 -13.42
CA GLY A 273 11.15 -2.00 -12.39
C GLY A 273 11.64 -0.61 -12.83
N THR A 274 12.10 -0.46 -14.08
CA THR A 274 12.34 0.87 -14.69
C THR A 274 11.08 1.40 -15.34
N VAL A 275 10.99 2.70 -15.55
CA VAL A 275 9.77 3.37 -16.02
C VAL A 275 10.00 3.97 -17.40
N LEU A 276 9.05 3.77 -18.29
CA LEU A 276 9.04 4.35 -19.62
C LEU A 276 8.46 5.75 -19.56
N GLU A 277 9.30 6.79 -19.67
CA GLU A 277 8.87 8.19 -19.56
C GLU A 277 8.30 8.72 -20.87
N GLU A 278 8.90 8.40 -21.99
CA GLU A 278 8.45 8.84 -23.32
C GLU A 278 8.58 7.70 -24.33
N GLY A 279 7.67 7.63 -25.29
CA GLY A 279 7.66 6.65 -26.36
C GLY A 279 6.90 5.37 -25.99
N GLU A 280 7.12 4.33 -26.79
CA GLU A 280 6.51 3.02 -26.64
C GLU A 280 7.54 1.94 -27.00
N LEU A 281 7.52 0.84 -26.27
CA LEU A 281 8.44 -0.28 -26.50
C LEU A 281 7.70 -1.60 -26.55
N THR A 282 8.05 -2.45 -27.51
CA THR A 282 7.77 -3.87 -27.44
C THR A 282 9.05 -4.59 -27.05
N ILE A 283 9.00 -5.36 -25.98
CA ILE A 283 10.15 -6.11 -25.47
C ILE A 283 9.92 -7.61 -25.59
N ARG A 284 10.96 -8.35 -25.95
CA ARG A 284 10.96 -9.80 -25.80
C ARG A 284 11.53 -10.16 -24.44
N VAL A 285 10.70 -10.83 -23.63
CA VAL A 285 11.05 -11.24 -22.28
C VAL A 285 12.21 -12.23 -22.32
N LYS A 286 13.31 -11.91 -21.64
CA LYS A 286 14.52 -12.75 -21.53
C LYS A 286 14.56 -13.57 -20.26
N GLU A 287 14.12 -12.98 -19.15
CA GLU A 287 14.01 -13.65 -17.88
C GLU A 287 12.65 -13.29 -17.26
N VAL A 288 11.85 -14.31 -17.03
CA VAL A 288 10.77 -14.26 -16.06
C VAL A 288 11.47 -14.47 -14.71
N ASN A 289 12.21 -13.45 -14.27
CA ASN A 289 13.00 -13.57 -13.05
C ASN A 289 12.05 -13.92 -11.89
N GLY A 290 12.22 -15.14 -11.41
CA GLY A 290 11.45 -15.74 -10.35
C GLY A 290 11.81 -15.27 -8.95
N SER A 291 12.05 -13.97 -8.73
CA SER A 291 11.66 -13.46 -7.43
C SER A 291 10.14 -13.38 -7.49
N SER A 292 9.51 -14.36 -6.84
CA SER A 292 8.05 -14.43 -6.81
C SER A 292 7.51 -13.05 -6.41
N LYS A 293 6.37 -12.65 -6.96
CA LYS A 293 5.68 -11.40 -6.54
C LYS A 293 5.66 -11.29 -5.00
N PHE A 294 5.58 -12.42 -4.33
CA PHE A 294 5.66 -12.55 -2.87
C PHE A 294 7.02 -12.11 -2.31
N GLU A 295 8.15 -12.52 -2.89
CA GLU A 295 9.49 -12.08 -2.44
C GLU A 295 9.69 -10.58 -2.64
N LYS A 296 9.22 -10.02 -3.76
CA LYS A 296 9.23 -8.56 -3.97
C LYS A 296 8.39 -7.83 -2.93
N ILE A 297 7.21 -8.38 -2.59
CA ILE A 297 6.33 -7.83 -1.55
C ILE A 297 7.01 -7.95 -0.17
N VAL A 298 7.62 -9.09 0.15
CA VAL A 298 8.35 -9.26 1.42
C VAL A 298 9.51 -8.27 1.50
N THR A 299 10.29 -8.11 0.42
CA THR A 299 11.36 -7.10 0.35
C THR A 299 10.81 -5.69 0.56
N MET A 300 9.69 -5.35 -0.09
CA MET A 300 9.03 -4.05 0.08
C MET A 300 8.56 -3.84 1.54
N ILE A 301 8.05 -4.89 2.20
CA ILE A 301 7.67 -4.83 3.62
C ILE A 301 8.90 -4.62 4.49
N GLU A 302 9.98 -5.34 4.25
CA GLU A 302 11.25 -5.18 4.96
C GLU A 302 11.86 -3.78 4.74
N GLU A 303 11.73 -3.23 3.54
CA GLU A 303 12.12 -1.84 3.27
C GLU A 303 11.19 -0.85 3.97
N SER A 304 9.89 -1.13 4.04
CA SER A 304 8.93 -0.30 4.74
C SER A 304 9.21 -0.23 6.25
N GLU A 305 9.83 -1.26 6.82
CA GLU A 305 10.30 -1.21 8.21
C GLU A 305 11.39 -0.14 8.44
N LYS A 306 12.12 0.24 7.39
CA LYS A 306 13.09 1.37 7.43
C LYS A 306 12.37 2.72 7.49
N LEU A 307 11.13 2.78 7.01
CA LEU A 307 10.26 3.97 7.01
C LEU A 307 9.34 3.98 8.24
N LYS A 308 9.91 3.69 9.40
CA LYS A 308 9.19 3.66 10.67
C LYS A 308 8.59 5.02 11.02
N SER A 309 7.44 4.99 11.68
CA SER A 309 6.83 6.20 12.24
C SER A 309 7.71 6.81 13.32
N SER A 310 7.57 8.10 13.55
CA SER A 310 8.31 8.78 14.62
C SER A 310 7.87 8.28 16.01
N LEU A 311 6.61 7.91 16.17
CA LEU A 311 6.08 7.32 17.40
C LEU A 311 6.64 5.93 17.65
N GLU A 312 6.77 5.11 16.61
CA GLU A 312 7.38 3.78 16.67
C GLU A 312 8.84 3.88 17.10
N SER A 313 9.61 4.75 16.46
CA SER A 313 11.02 5.02 16.81
C SER A 313 11.17 5.58 18.24
N LYS A 314 10.29 6.49 18.64
CA LYS A 314 10.27 7.02 20.04
C LYS A 314 9.94 5.93 21.04
N ALA A 315 9.03 5.01 20.74
CA ALA A 315 8.68 3.90 21.62
C ALA A 315 9.87 2.95 21.82
N GLU A 316 10.58 2.61 20.73
CA GLU A 316 11.80 1.79 20.81
C GLU A 316 12.89 2.46 21.66
N HIS A 317 13.18 3.74 21.42
CA HIS A 317 14.16 4.48 22.19
C HIS A 317 13.77 4.66 23.67
N LEU A 318 12.49 4.87 23.95
CA LEU A 318 11.99 4.97 25.31
C LEU A 318 12.15 3.64 26.05
N ALA A 319 11.84 2.53 25.39
CA ALA A 319 12.00 1.20 25.94
C ALA A 319 13.45 0.97 26.43
N ASP A 320 14.44 1.26 25.57
CA ASP A 320 15.85 1.10 25.95
C ASP A 320 16.29 2.08 27.06
N ARG A 321 15.78 3.30 27.05
CA ARG A 321 16.06 4.30 28.11
C ARG A 321 15.49 3.91 29.48
N LEU A 322 14.44 3.10 29.54
CA LEU A 322 13.84 2.63 30.77
C LEU A 322 14.68 1.56 31.47
N VAL A 323 15.55 0.85 30.77
CA VAL A 323 16.37 -0.25 31.31
C VAL A 323 17.25 0.24 32.49
N PRO A 324 18.03 1.33 32.40
CA PRO A 324 18.82 1.85 33.54
C PRO A 324 17.95 2.20 34.77
N TYR A 325 16.76 2.75 34.53
CA TYR A 325 15.82 3.08 35.60
C TYR A 325 15.24 1.83 36.26
N THR A 326 14.99 0.78 35.51
CA THR A 326 14.55 -0.52 36.05
C THR A 326 15.65 -1.14 36.91
N LEU A 327 16.91 -1.09 36.48
CA LEU A 327 18.06 -1.53 37.30
C LEU A 327 18.21 -0.72 38.56
N LEU A 328 18.15 0.61 38.47
CA LEU A 328 18.18 1.50 39.61
C LEU A 328 17.03 1.23 40.58
N GLY A 329 15.80 1.10 40.07
CA GLY A 329 14.63 0.76 40.86
C GLY A 329 14.76 -0.60 41.57
N THR A 330 15.36 -1.58 40.90
CA THR A 330 15.69 -2.88 41.53
C THR A 330 16.67 -2.72 42.70
N GLY A 331 17.72 -1.94 42.50
CA GLY A 331 18.70 -1.62 43.56
C GLY A 331 18.04 -0.91 44.73
N ILE A 332 17.21 0.09 44.47
CA ILE A 332 16.44 0.82 45.49
C ILE A 332 15.48 -0.16 46.23
N ALA A 333 14.72 -0.96 45.51
CA ALA A 333 13.81 -1.94 46.12
C ALA A 333 14.56 -2.91 47.02
N TRP A 334 15.75 -3.38 46.60
CA TRP A 334 16.60 -4.23 47.47
C TRP A 334 17.10 -3.50 48.70
N LEU A 335 17.53 -2.25 48.53
CA LEU A 335 18.05 -1.45 49.65
C LEU A 335 17.01 -1.25 50.76
N PHE A 336 15.77 -0.91 50.37
CA PHE A 336 14.68 -0.66 51.31
C PHE A 336 14.05 -1.96 51.86
N THR A 337 13.88 -2.97 51.05
CA THR A 337 13.19 -4.21 51.46
C THR A 337 14.14 -5.26 52.02
N ARG A 338 15.43 -5.15 51.70
CA ARG A 338 16.47 -6.17 52.02
C ARG A 338 16.05 -7.58 51.55
N ASN A 339 15.15 -7.64 50.57
CA ASN A 339 14.61 -8.88 50.07
C ASN A 339 14.87 -8.99 48.55
N THR A 340 15.74 -9.93 48.18
CA THR A 340 16.15 -10.14 46.80
C THR A 340 14.99 -10.61 45.91
N THR A 341 14.04 -11.36 46.46
CA THR A 341 12.85 -11.80 45.74
C THR A 341 11.99 -10.61 45.29
N LYS A 342 11.78 -9.64 46.17
CA LYS A 342 11.07 -8.41 45.87
C LYS A 342 11.81 -7.55 44.84
N ALA A 343 13.13 -7.46 44.94
CA ALA A 343 13.94 -6.78 43.95
C ALA A 343 13.90 -7.46 42.56
N LEU A 344 13.99 -8.78 42.52
CA LEU A 344 13.85 -9.54 41.27
C LEU A 344 12.48 -9.35 40.61
N ALA A 345 11.40 -9.16 41.37
CA ALA A 345 10.08 -8.89 40.79
C ALA A 345 10.08 -7.59 39.95
N VAL A 346 10.92 -6.59 40.26
CA VAL A 346 11.09 -5.38 39.44
C VAL A 346 11.78 -5.71 38.12
N LEU A 347 12.85 -6.53 38.17
CA LEU A 347 13.58 -6.95 36.97
C LEU A 347 12.74 -7.79 35.98
N MET A 348 11.74 -8.52 36.47
CA MET A 348 10.92 -9.39 35.65
C MET A 348 9.90 -8.66 34.80
N VAL A 349 9.71 -7.36 35.04
CA VAL A 349 8.76 -6.54 34.27
C VAL A 349 9.55 -5.65 33.33
N ASP A 350 9.59 -6.03 32.06
CA ASP A 350 10.25 -5.30 31.02
C ASP A 350 9.24 -4.50 30.19
N PHE A 351 9.41 -3.18 30.15
CA PHE A 351 8.59 -2.31 29.30
C PHE A 351 8.93 -2.41 27.82
N SER A 352 10.16 -2.82 27.51
CA SER A 352 10.66 -2.76 26.13
C SER A 352 10.08 -3.82 25.23
N CYS A 353 9.94 -5.07 25.69
CA CYS A 353 9.39 -6.16 24.89
C CYS A 353 7.99 -5.85 24.37
N ALA A 354 7.10 -5.38 25.24
CA ALA A 354 5.73 -5.08 24.87
C ALA A 354 5.65 -3.89 23.88
N LEU A 355 6.46 -2.85 24.07
CA LEU A 355 6.48 -1.68 23.19
C LEU A 355 7.09 -2.02 21.82
N LYS A 356 8.23 -2.69 21.81
CA LYS A 356 8.93 -3.09 20.56
C LYS A 356 8.15 -4.06 19.70
N LEU A 357 7.25 -4.85 20.30
CA LEU A 357 6.42 -5.81 19.58
C LEU A 357 5.06 -5.22 19.16
N ALA A 358 4.35 -4.58 20.09
CA ALA A 358 2.97 -4.14 19.83
C ALA A 358 2.88 -2.98 18.83
N MET A 359 3.88 -2.09 18.77
CA MET A 359 3.86 -0.95 17.86
C MET A 359 4.02 -1.34 16.39
N PRO A 360 5.10 -2.08 15.99
CA PRO A 360 5.24 -2.54 14.61
C PRO A 360 4.07 -3.40 14.14
N VAL A 361 3.58 -4.29 15.00
CA VAL A 361 2.43 -5.13 14.69
C VAL A 361 1.16 -4.31 14.44
N SER A 362 0.93 -3.23 15.20
CA SER A 362 -0.19 -2.32 14.96
C SER A 362 -0.08 -1.65 13.59
N VAL A 363 1.11 -1.20 13.20
CA VAL A 363 1.37 -0.57 11.91
C VAL A 363 1.19 -1.56 10.77
N LEU A 364 1.76 -2.76 10.87
CA LEU A 364 1.59 -3.82 9.86
C LEU A 364 0.12 -4.22 9.70
N SER A 365 -0.64 -4.28 10.80
CA SER A 365 -2.07 -4.54 10.77
C SER A 365 -2.85 -3.44 10.05
N ALA A 366 -2.48 -2.17 10.25
CA ALA A 366 -3.08 -1.03 9.55
C ALA A 366 -2.76 -1.07 8.04
N ILE A 367 -1.52 -1.35 7.66
CA ILE A 367 -1.12 -1.49 6.25
C ILE A 367 -1.88 -2.65 5.59
N ARG A 368 -2.02 -3.78 6.28
CA ARG A 368 -2.83 -4.92 5.80
C ARG A 368 -4.29 -4.52 5.58
N GLU A 369 -4.90 -3.82 6.54
CA GLU A 369 -6.29 -3.38 6.43
C GLU A 369 -6.49 -2.37 5.30
N ALA A 370 -5.54 -1.42 5.13
CA ALA A 370 -5.50 -0.53 3.96
C ALA A 370 -5.48 -1.32 2.64
N SER A 371 -4.66 -2.38 2.57
CA SER A 371 -4.58 -3.24 1.39
C SER A 371 -5.90 -3.95 1.04
N VAL A 372 -6.73 -4.28 2.03
CA VAL A 372 -8.10 -4.83 1.80
C VAL A 372 -8.99 -3.81 1.06
N HIS A 373 -8.77 -2.52 1.29
CA HIS A 373 -9.44 -1.42 0.60
C HIS A 373 -8.73 -0.98 -0.69
N ASN A 374 -7.84 -1.80 -1.23
CA ASN A 374 -7.01 -1.47 -2.40
C ASN A 374 -6.13 -0.22 -2.19
N ILE A 375 -5.72 0.04 -0.96
CA ILE A 375 -4.80 1.12 -0.61
C ILE A 375 -3.44 0.51 -0.27
N THR A 376 -2.41 0.84 -1.05
CA THR A 376 -1.04 0.41 -0.80
C THR A 376 -0.26 1.53 -0.13
N VAL A 377 0.24 1.28 1.08
CA VAL A 377 1.02 2.24 1.87
C VAL A 377 2.46 1.75 1.97
N LYS A 378 3.42 2.59 1.60
CA LYS A 378 4.85 2.22 1.58
C LYS A 378 5.53 2.18 2.95
N GLY A 379 4.87 2.64 4.01
CA GLY A 379 5.44 2.56 5.36
C GLY A 379 4.62 3.26 6.44
N GLY A 380 4.88 2.91 7.69
CA GLY A 380 4.18 3.46 8.87
C GLY A 380 4.31 4.97 9.03
N LYS A 381 5.43 5.54 8.59
CA LYS A 381 5.68 6.98 8.54
C LYS A 381 4.56 7.75 7.81
N PHE A 382 4.04 7.18 6.74
CA PHE A 382 3.01 7.83 5.93
C PHE A 382 1.63 7.75 6.59
N LEU A 383 1.32 6.69 7.33
CA LEU A 383 0.11 6.61 8.13
C LEU A 383 0.12 7.63 9.28
N GLU A 384 1.26 7.84 9.93
CA GLU A 384 1.42 8.89 10.95
C GLU A 384 1.22 10.27 10.32
N ALA A 385 1.90 10.56 9.20
CA ALA A 385 1.76 11.82 8.49
C ALA A 385 0.31 12.05 8.01
N MET A 386 -0.39 11.01 7.55
CA MET A 386 -1.81 11.09 7.18
C MET A 386 -2.70 11.44 8.37
N ALA A 387 -2.42 10.92 9.56
CA ALA A 387 -3.16 11.26 10.77
C ALA A 387 -2.91 12.73 11.20
N GLU A 388 -1.68 13.22 11.06
CA GLU A 388 -1.28 14.58 11.43
C GLU A 388 -1.61 15.64 10.37
N ALA A 389 -1.90 15.24 9.14
CA ALA A 389 -2.14 16.16 8.03
C ALA A 389 -3.33 17.08 8.27
N ASP A 390 -3.13 18.37 8.00
CA ASP A 390 -4.12 19.43 8.14
C ASP A 390 -4.53 20.06 6.80
N THR A 391 -3.73 19.90 5.76
CA THR A 391 -3.94 20.44 4.42
C THR A 391 -3.90 19.35 3.37
N ILE A 392 -4.86 19.35 2.48
CA ILE A 392 -4.93 18.44 1.35
C ILE A 392 -5.03 19.22 0.04
N VAL A 393 -4.21 18.84 -0.93
CA VAL A 393 -4.17 19.44 -2.27
C VAL A 393 -4.61 18.38 -3.27
N PHE A 394 -5.67 18.67 -3.98
CA PHE A 394 -6.15 17.86 -5.09
C PHE A 394 -5.70 18.41 -6.42
N ASP A 395 -5.12 17.61 -7.28
CA ASP A 395 -5.21 17.87 -8.69
C ASP A 395 -6.65 17.66 -9.18
N LYS A 396 -7.13 18.47 -10.12
CA LYS A 396 -8.48 18.31 -10.65
C LYS A 396 -8.60 17.09 -11.53
N THR A 397 -7.76 17.04 -12.57
CA THR A 397 -7.90 16.10 -13.69
C THR A 397 -7.49 14.69 -13.25
N GLY A 398 -8.35 13.70 -13.51
CA GLY A 398 -8.09 12.31 -13.15
C GLY A 398 -8.19 12.02 -11.64
N THR A 399 -8.32 13.05 -10.80
CA THR A 399 -8.47 12.92 -9.35
C THR A 399 -9.91 13.25 -8.91
N LEU A 400 -10.30 14.51 -9.02
CA LEU A 400 -11.69 14.93 -8.74
C LEU A 400 -12.63 14.60 -9.90
N THR A 401 -12.09 14.35 -11.08
CA THR A 401 -12.82 13.95 -12.29
C THR A 401 -12.61 12.47 -12.61
N LYS A 402 -13.44 11.93 -13.51
CA LYS A 402 -13.44 10.49 -13.89
C LYS A 402 -12.31 10.14 -14.86
N ALA A 403 -11.50 11.11 -15.30
CA ALA A 403 -10.49 10.95 -16.37
C ALA A 403 -11.05 10.34 -17.67
N GLN A 404 -12.28 10.65 -17.98
CA GLN A 404 -12.97 10.28 -19.21
C GLN A 404 -13.49 11.52 -19.95
N PRO A 405 -12.57 12.41 -20.37
CA PRO A 405 -12.97 13.62 -21.05
C PRO A 405 -13.65 13.28 -22.37
N THR A 406 -14.67 14.05 -22.71
CA THR A 406 -15.39 13.96 -23.97
C THR A 406 -15.55 15.36 -24.58
N VAL A 407 -15.43 15.46 -25.89
CA VAL A 407 -15.69 16.70 -26.61
C VAL A 407 -17.20 16.95 -26.67
N VAL A 408 -17.62 18.05 -26.07
CA VAL A 408 -19.04 18.44 -26.02
C VAL A 408 -19.38 19.36 -27.17
N ASP A 409 -18.50 20.31 -27.49
CA ASP A 409 -18.72 21.29 -28.54
C ASP A 409 -17.39 21.79 -29.13
N VAL A 410 -17.44 22.25 -30.38
CA VAL A 410 -16.33 22.91 -31.08
C VAL A 410 -16.83 24.24 -31.55
N VAL A 411 -16.27 25.31 -31.01
CA VAL A 411 -16.62 26.70 -31.37
C VAL A 411 -15.62 27.27 -32.35
N SER A 412 -16.09 27.61 -33.56
CA SER A 412 -15.24 28.21 -34.60
C SER A 412 -15.08 29.71 -34.42
N PHE A 413 -13.85 30.19 -34.57
CA PHE A 413 -13.46 31.62 -34.56
C PHE A 413 -12.91 32.06 -35.91
N MET A 414 -13.22 31.33 -36.96
CA MET A 414 -12.86 31.65 -38.32
C MET A 414 -13.92 31.13 -39.29
N ASP A 415 -13.85 31.53 -40.53
CA ASP A 415 -14.80 31.12 -41.58
C ASP A 415 -14.46 29.69 -42.10
N LYS A 416 -14.43 28.71 -41.19
CA LYS A 416 -14.24 27.31 -41.49
C LYS A 416 -15.26 26.44 -40.73
N PRO A 417 -15.68 25.31 -41.31
CA PRO A 417 -16.54 24.37 -40.62
C PRO A 417 -15.89 23.79 -39.36
N THR A 418 -16.68 23.61 -38.29
CA THR A 418 -16.20 23.04 -37.01
C THR A 418 -15.64 21.63 -37.19
N GLU A 419 -16.15 20.86 -38.15
CA GLU A 419 -15.65 19.52 -38.47
C GLU A 419 -14.24 19.53 -39.06
N GLU A 420 -13.92 20.50 -39.90
CA GLU A 420 -12.56 20.67 -40.43
C GLU A 420 -11.58 21.06 -39.34
N LEU A 421 -11.98 21.95 -38.43
CA LEU A 421 -11.16 22.37 -37.30
C LEU A 421 -10.94 21.22 -36.30
N LEU A 422 -11.97 20.39 -36.04
CA LEU A 422 -11.83 19.20 -35.21
C LEU A 422 -10.90 18.17 -35.85
N ARG A 423 -10.97 18.00 -37.17
CA ARG A 423 -10.06 17.12 -37.92
C ARG A 423 -8.59 17.56 -37.79
N ILE A 424 -8.34 18.86 -37.91
CA ILE A 424 -6.98 19.43 -37.73
C ILE A 424 -6.50 19.18 -36.30
N ALA A 425 -7.33 19.43 -35.30
CA ALA A 425 -6.99 19.22 -33.92
C ALA A 425 -6.69 17.74 -33.64
N ALA A 426 -7.51 16.81 -34.13
CA ALA A 426 -7.31 15.37 -33.99
C ALA A 426 -5.99 14.91 -34.64
N CYS A 427 -5.65 15.43 -35.82
CA CYS A 427 -4.41 15.11 -36.50
C CYS A 427 -3.16 15.50 -35.69
N LEU A 428 -3.22 16.61 -34.95
CA LEU A 428 -2.12 17.05 -34.07
C LEU A 428 -2.07 16.24 -32.76
N GLU A 429 -3.23 15.95 -32.19
CA GLU A 429 -3.35 15.29 -30.89
C GLU A 429 -3.14 13.76 -30.96
N GLU A 430 -3.25 13.15 -32.15
CA GLU A 430 -3.13 11.69 -32.34
C GLU A 430 -1.83 11.10 -31.82
N HIS A 431 -0.75 11.88 -31.86
CA HIS A 431 0.58 11.42 -31.45
C HIS A 431 0.83 11.54 -29.94
N PHE A 432 -0.13 12.05 -29.17
CA PHE A 432 0.06 12.33 -27.74
C PHE A 432 -0.96 11.59 -26.88
N PRO A 433 -0.50 10.64 -26.06
CA PRO A 433 -1.38 9.74 -25.31
C PRO A 433 -1.85 10.36 -23.97
N HIS A 434 -2.40 11.58 -23.97
CA HIS A 434 -3.07 12.08 -22.78
C HIS A 434 -4.59 12.10 -22.96
N SER A 435 -5.34 12.12 -21.87
CA SER A 435 -6.79 11.89 -21.86
C SER A 435 -7.57 12.93 -22.71
N MET A 436 -7.15 14.19 -22.72
CA MET A 436 -7.79 15.23 -23.53
C MET A 436 -7.51 15.06 -25.02
N ALA A 437 -6.28 14.69 -25.40
CA ALA A 437 -5.92 14.36 -26.77
C ALA A 437 -6.76 13.20 -27.30
N LYS A 438 -6.89 12.15 -26.50
CA LYS A 438 -7.74 10.99 -26.83
C LYS A 438 -9.18 11.42 -27.05
N ALA A 439 -9.75 12.29 -26.21
CA ALA A 439 -11.11 12.79 -26.37
C ALA A 439 -11.32 13.49 -27.72
N VAL A 440 -10.33 14.27 -28.18
CA VAL A 440 -10.38 14.97 -29.47
C VAL A 440 -10.33 13.98 -30.63
N VAL A 441 -9.44 12.99 -30.54
CA VAL A 441 -9.30 11.93 -31.55
C VAL A 441 -10.56 11.08 -31.64
N ASP A 442 -11.09 10.63 -30.49
CA ASP A 442 -12.32 9.84 -30.40
C ASP A 442 -13.52 10.61 -31.00
N ALA A 443 -13.65 11.91 -30.70
CA ALA A 443 -14.72 12.75 -31.26
C ALA A 443 -14.62 12.91 -32.78
N ALA A 444 -13.41 12.98 -33.32
CA ALA A 444 -13.19 13.01 -34.76
C ALA A 444 -13.54 11.66 -35.41
N GLN A 445 -13.19 10.54 -34.76
CA GLN A 445 -13.52 9.19 -35.23
C GLN A 445 -15.03 8.94 -35.21
N GLU A 446 -15.75 9.34 -34.18
CA GLU A 446 -17.21 9.21 -34.09
C GLU A 446 -17.93 9.95 -35.25
N LYS A 447 -17.37 11.06 -35.69
CA LYS A 447 -17.89 11.82 -36.84
C LYS A 447 -17.35 11.31 -38.21
N ASN A 448 -16.62 10.19 -38.22
CA ASN A 448 -15.97 9.62 -39.41
C ASN A 448 -15.09 10.63 -40.16
N LEU A 449 -14.41 11.53 -39.45
CA LEU A 449 -13.48 12.49 -40.02
C LEU A 449 -12.15 11.78 -40.28
N VAL A 450 -12.00 11.23 -41.48
CA VAL A 450 -10.73 10.60 -41.90
C VAL A 450 -9.70 11.71 -42.13
N HIS A 451 -8.52 11.59 -41.55
CA HIS A 451 -7.39 12.46 -41.81
C HIS A 451 -6.22 11.68 -42.39
N GLU A 452 -5.57 12.25 -43.38
CA GLU A 452 -4.23 11.85 -43.79
C GLU A 452 -3.23 12.68 -42.98
N GLU A 453 -2.04 12.16 -42.70
CA GLU A 453 -0.98 12.90 -42.03
C GLU A 453 -0.63 14.15 -42.85
N LEU A 454 -1.14 15.32 -42.44
CA LEU A 454 -1.02 16.57 -43.16
C LEU A 454 0.06 17.47 -42.55
N HIS A 455 0.69 17.06 -41.46
CA HIS A 455 1.62 17.86 -40.71
C HIS A 455 3.08 17.51 -41.02
N SER A 456 3.96 18.49 -40.82
CA SER A 456 5.39 18.33 -40.69
C SER A 456 5.71 17.85 -39.25
N LYS A 457 6.98 17.83 -38.86
CA LYS A 457 7.40 17.46 -37.51
C LYS A 457 6.56 18.19 -36.45
N VAL A 458 5.96 17.42 -35.56
CA VAL A 458 5.20 17.93 -34.41
C VAL A 458 6.18 18.19 -33.27
N GLU A 459 6.16 19.39 -32.70
CA GLU A 459 6.90 19.72 -31.49
C GLU A 459 5.95 19.73 -30.30
N TYR A 460 6.19 18.84 -29.36
CA TYR A 460 5.47 18.78 -28.10
C TYR A 460 6.23 19.57 -27.02
N ILE A 461 5.55 20.53 -26.41
CA ILE A 461 6.07 21.28 -25.28
C ILE A 461 5.39 20.73 -24.03
N VAL A 462 6.16 20.01 -23.22
CA VAL A 462 5.66 19.28 -22.04
C VAL A 462 4.76 20.17 -21.19
N ALA A 463 3.55 19.69 -20.90
CA ALA A 463 2.50 20.34 -20.12
C ALA A 463 1.95 21.67 -20.66
N HIS A 464 2.38 22.14 -21.81
CA HIS A 464 1.94 23.43 -22.40
C HIS A 464 1.04 23.24 -23.61
N GLY A 465 1.50 22.52 -24.62
CA GLY A 465 0.74 22.29 -25.84
C GLY A 465 1.58 21.76 -26.99
N ILE A 466 1.00 21.81 -28.17
CA ILE A 466 1.58 21.30 -29.40
C ILE A 466 1.74 22.41 -30.40
N SER A 467 2.88 22.47 -31.06
CA SER A 467 3.15 23.34 -32.19
C SER A 467 3.54 22.52 -33.43
N SER A 468 2.97 22.82 -34.56
CA SER A 468 3.30 22.18 -35.84
C SER A 468 2.99 23.09 -37.04
N THR A 469 3.32 22.60 -38.24
CA THR A 469 2.97 23.26 -39.49
C THR A 469 2.08 22.33 -40.33
N ILE A 470 0.90 22.80 -40.66
CA ILE A 470 -0.07 22.09 -41.52
C ILE A 470 -0.27 22.90 -42.79
N GLU A 471 -0.06 22.28 -43.94
CA GLU A 471 -0.19 22.93 -45.26
C GLU A 471 0.59 24.26 -45.35
N GLY A 472 1.75 24.34 -44.71
CA GLY A 472 2.61 25.54 -44.70
C GLY A 472 2.16 26.62 -43.71
N LYS A 473 1.13 26.40 -42.89
CA LYS A 473 0.64 27.33 -41.88
C LYS A 473 1.03 26.84 -40.49
N SER A 474 1.49 27.76 -39.64
CA SER A 474 1.75 27.48 -38.24
C SER A 474 0.44 27.20 -37.50
N VAL A 475 0.37 26.09 -36.81
CA VAL A 475 -0.78 25.69 -35.96
C VAL A 475 -0.29 25.36 -34.58
N VAL A 476 -0.93 25.92 -33.56
CA VAL A 476 -0.68 25.65 -32.17
C VAL A 476 -1.99 25.21 -31.51
N ILE A 477 -1.89 24.21 -30.60
CA ILE A 477 -3.03 23.74 -29.83
C ILE A 477 -2.58 23.49 -28.40
N GLY A 478 -3.36 23.94 -27.42
CA GLY A 478 -3.00 23.77 -26.01
C GLY A 478 -3.87 24.55 -25.04
N SER A 479 -3.32 24.77 -23.85
CA SER A 479 -3.97 25.53 -22.79
C SER A 479 -4.08 27.01 -23.10
N TYR A 480 -4.89 27.75 -22.32
CA TYR A 480 -4.99 29.21 -22.42
C TYR A 480 -3.62 29.86 -22.30
N HIS A 481 -2.84 29.51 -21.30
CA HIS A 481 -1.50 30.02 -21.05
C HIS A 481 -0.60 29.84 -22.29
N PHE A 482 -0.55 28.58 -22.80
CA PHE A 482 0.29 28.30 -23.98
C PHE A 482 -0.10 29.10 -25.20
N VAL A 483 -1.38 29.17 -25.58
CA VAL A 483 -1.82 29.79 -26.81
C VAL A 483 -1.76 31.32 -26.72
N PHE A 484 -2.16 31.92 -25.60
CA PHE A 484 -2.28 33.37 -25.48
C PHE A 484 -1.10 34.05 -24.79
N GLU A 485 -0.41 33.41 -23.88
CA GLU A 485 0.70 34.03 -23.15
C GLU A 485 2.06 33.64 -23.70
N ASP A 486 2.29 32.36 -24.02
CA ASP A 486 3.56 31.90 -24.59
C ASP A 486 3.64 32.22 -26.10
N GLU A 487 2.68 31.70 -26.88
CA GLU A 487 2.64 31.87 -28.33
C GLU A 487 2.03 33.22 -28.79
N LYS A 488 1.48 34.00 -27.85
CA LYS A 488 0.91 35.34 -28.07
C LYS A 488 -0.10 35.43 -29.20
N CYS A 489 -0.91 34.37 -29.34
CA CYS A 489 -2.00 34.37 -30.29
C CYS A 489 -3.11 35.36 -29.87
N VAL A 490 -3.89 35.84 -30.83
CA VAL A 490 -4.95 36.80 -30.57
C VAL A 490 -6.32 36.27 -30.99
N VAL A 491 -7.37 36.75 -30.32
CA VAL A 491 -8.75 36.51 -30.75
C VAL A 491 -9.01 37.39 -31.97
N PRO A 492 -9.56 36.86 -33.09
CA PRO A 492 -9.86 37.67 -34.27
C PRO A 492 -10.87 38.75 -33.97
N GLU A 493 -10.74 39.91 -34.65
CA GLU A 493 -11.66 41.04 -34.51
C GLU A 493 -13.11 40.62 -34.82
N GLY A 494 -14.04 40.99 -33.97
CA GLY A 494 -15.46 40.68 -34.09
C GLY A 494 -15.90 39.38 -33.38
N TYR A 495 -14.96 38.62 -32.80
CA TYR A 495 -15.25 37.37 -32.08
C TYR A 495 -15.07 37.49 -30.55
N GLU A 496 -14.79 38.68 -30.03
CA GLU A 496 -14.52 38.89 -28.60
C GLU A 496 -15.74 38.56 -27.72
N GLU A 497 -16.94 38.92 -28.21
CA GLU A 497 -18.17 38.62 -27.48
C GLU A 497 -18.44 37.10 -27.41
N GLN A 498 -18.21 36.39 -28.53
CA GLN A 498 -18.33 34.94 -28.61
C GLN A 498 -17.30 34.26 -27.69
N PHE A 499 -16.07 34.76 -27.67
CA PHE A 499 -15.02 34.23 -26.77
C PHE A 499 -15.40 34.39 -25.29
N ASN A 500 -15.91 35.57 -24.93
CA ASN A 500 -16.34 35.81 -23.54
C ASN A 500 -17.61 35.05 -23.13
N SER A 501 -18.37 34.57 -24.09
CA SER A 501 -19.61 33.78 -23.84
C SER A 501 -19.38 32.30 -23.82
N LEU A 502 -18.14 31.78 -23.92
CA LEU A 502 -17.83 30.40 -23.82
C LEU A 502 -18.32 29.79 -22.49
N PRO A 503 -18.90 28.59 -22.49
CA PRO A 503 -19.39 27.94 -21.27
C PRO A 503 -18.28 27.75 -20.24
N SER A 504 -18.47 28.22 -19.01
CA SER A 504 -17.49 28.12 -17.94
C SER A 504 -17.39 26.75 -17.28
N GLU A 505 -18.35 25.90 -17.58
CA GLU A 505 -18.44 24.53 -17.01
C GLU A 505 -17.52 23.52 -17.68
N TYR A 506 -17.03 23.82 -18.88
CA TYR A 506 -16.16 22.92 -19.66
C TYR A 506 -14.70 23.38 -19.61
N SER A 507 -13.80 22.44 -19.71
CA SER A 507 -12.40 22.70 -19.99
C SER A 507 -12.25 23.09 -21.45
N HIS A 508 -11.40 24.07 -21.74
CA HIS A 508 -11.19 24.60 -23.07
C HIS A 508 -9.81 24.23 -23.60
N LEU A 509 -9.77 23.62 -24.77
CA LEU A 509 -8.56 23.43 -25.56
C LEU A 509 -8.58 24.42 -26.70
N TYR A 510 -7.57 25.29 -26.75
CA TYR A 510 -7.48 26.37 -27.71
C TYR A 510 -6.61 25.97 -28.90
N MET A 511 -7.09 26.21 -30.10
CA MET A 511 -6.32 26.02 -31.34
C MET A 511 -6.21 27.31 -32.11
N ALA A 512 -5.00 27.68 -32.45
CA ALA A 512 -4.73 28.89 -33.25
C ALA A 512 -4.01 28.52 -34.56
N ILE A 513 -4.34 29.21 -35.63
CA ILE A 513 -3.70 29.11 -36.94
C ILE A 513 -3.14 30.48 -37.30
N GLU A 514 -1.84 30.53 -37.65
CA GLU A 514 -1.12 31.79 -37.98
C GLU A 514 -1.32 32.87 -36.90
N ASN A 515 -1.14 32.51 -35.64
CA ASN A 515 -1.27 33.37 -34.47
C ASN A 515 -2.68 33.96 -34.23
N ARG A 516 -3.71 33.43 -34.87
CA ARG A 516 -5.10 33.79 -34.62
C ARG A 516 -5.89 32.60 -34.10
N LEU A 517 -6.70 32.83 -33.07
CA LEU A 517 -7.57 31.79 -32.56
C LEU A 517 -8.48 31.26 -33.67
N ALA A 518 -8.43 29.97 -33.93
CA ALA A 518 -9.20 29.28 -34.95
C ALA A 518 -10.40 28.56 -34.38
N ALA A 519 -10.21 27.86 -33.29
CA ALA A 519 -11.26 27.10 -32.62
C ALA A 519 -11.01 26.98 -31.13
N VAL A 520 -12.09 26.79 -30.37
CA VAL A 520 -12.07 26.37 -28.99
C VAL A 520 -12.85 25.03 -28.89
N ILE A 521 -12.18 24.02 -28.47
CA ILE A 521 -12.77 22.69 -28.24
C ILE A 521 -13.19 22.63 -26.77
N CYS A 522 -14.50 22.53 -26.54
CA CYS A 522 -15.08 22.40 -25.21
C CYS A 522 -15.08 20.93 -24.82
N ILE A 523 -14.38 20.62 -23.76
CA ILE A 523 -14.20 19.24 -23.25
C ILE A 523 -14.83 19.17 -21.87
N GLU A 524 -15.73 18.23 -21.71
CA GLU A 524 -16.29 17.87 -20.41
C GLU A 524 -15.49 16.70 -19.82
N ASP A 525 -14.87 16.95 -18.67
CA ASP A 525 -14.31 15.90 -17.84
C ASP A 525 -15.17 15.83 -16.59
N PRO A 526 -16.12 14.88 -16.53
CA PRO A 526 -17.15 14.88 -15.50
C PRO A 526 -16.55 14.70 -14.12
N LEU A 527 -16.97 15.55 -13.18
CA LEU A 527 -16.63 15.38 -11.77
C LEU A 527 -17.12 14.00 -11.28
N ARG A 528 -16.37 13.40 -10.40
CA ARG A 528 -16.81 12.21 -9.67
C ARG A 528 -18.00 12.58 -8.80
N ASP A 529 -19.00 11.72 -8.79
CA ASP A 529 -20.28 11.99 -8.09
C ASP A 529 -20.06 12.18 -6.58
N GLU A 530 -19.05 11.50 -6.03
CA GLU A 530 -18.66 11.55 -4.63
C GLU A 530 -17.74 12.70 -4.24
N ALA A 531 -17.20 13.48 -5.19
CA ALA A 531 -16.14 14.46 -4.91
C ALA A 531 -16.51 15.46 -3.79
N ALA A 532 -17.70 16.06 -3.84
CA ALA A 532 -18.16 17.01 -2.82
C ALA A 532 -18.36 16.34 -1.45
N ALA A 533 -18.91 15.12 -1.43
CA ALA A 533 -19.11 14.35 -0.20
C ALA A 533 -17.78 13.95 0.45
N VAL A 534 -16.78 13.57 -0.38
CA VAL A 534 -15.43 13.23 0.08
C VAL A 534 -14.74 14.43 0.71
N VAL A 535 -14.79 15.61 0.07
CA VAL A 535 -14.23 16.84 0.63
C VAL A 535 -14.83 17.17 2.00
N ASN A 536 -16.15 17.08 2.13
CA ASN A 536 -16.82 17.31 3.40
C ASN A 536 -16.43 16.27 4.46
N SER A 537 -16.34 14.99 4.09
CA SER A 537 -15.94 13.92 5.00
C SER A 537 -14.49 14.06 5.46
N LEU A 538 -13.58 14.51 4.60
CA LEU A 538 -12.20 14.80 4.97
C LEU A 538 -12.10 15.94 5.99
N LYS A 539 -12.90 17.01 5.84
CA LYS A 539 -12.98 18.09 6.82
C LYS A 539 -13.47 17.57 8.17
N THR A 540 -14.47 16.70 8.16
CA THR A 540 -14.98 16.05 9.39
C THR A 540 -13.92 15.15 10.03
N ALA A 541 -13.08 14.50 9.24
CA ALA A 541 -12.01 13.62 9.71
C ALA A 541 -10.76 14.37 10.23
N GLY A 542 -10.75 15.72 10.17
CA GLY A 542 -9.70 16.56 10.75
C GLY A 542 -8.85 17.36 9.76
N ILE A 543 -9.15 17.33 8.46
CA ILE A 543 -8.52 18.20 7.47
C ILE A 543 -9.07 19.61 7.63
N LYS A 544 -8.19 20.60 7.81
CA LYS A 544 -8.56 22.00 8.03
C LYS A 544 -8.73 22.76 6.73
N LYS A 545 -7.94 22.41 5.71
CA LYS A 545 -7.88 23.14 4.44
C LYS A 545 -7.83 22.19 3.27
N VAL A 546 -8.74 22.35 2.33
CA VAL A 546 -8.79 21.61 1.07
C VAL A 546 -8.53 22.56 -0.08
N VAL A 547 -7.54 22.26 -0.90
CA VAL A 547 -7.09 23.08 -2.03
C VAL A 547 -7.26 22.26 -3.32
N MET A 548 -7.74 22.92 -4.37
CA MET A 548 -7.77 22.36 -5.73
C MET A 548 -6.80 23.10 -6.63
N MET A 549 -6.05 22.37 -7.43
CA MET A 549 -5.18 22.91 -8.47
C MET A 549 -5.60 22.40 -9.83
N THR A 550 -5.57 23.26 -10.83
CA THR A 550 -5.95 22.91 -12.20
C THR A 550 -5.21 23.78 -13.21
N GLY A 551 -4.94 23.22 -14.39
CA GLY A 551 -4.47 23.99 -15.55
C GLY A 551 -5.58 24.75 -16.30
N ASP A 552 -6.84 24.60 -15.88
CA ASP A 552 -7.97 25.30 -16.49
C ASP A 552 -7.92 26.82 -16.23
N SER A 553 -8.67 27.57 -17.02
CA SER A 553 -8.87 29.00 -16.82
C SER A 553 -9.54 29.30 -15.47
N GLU A 554 -9.32 30.52 -14.96
CA GLU A 554 -9.90 31.03 -13.72
C GLU A 554 -11.42 30.82 -13.66
N ARG A 555 -12.11 31.05 -14.78
CA ARG A 555 -13.56 30.93 -14.86
C ARG A 555 -14.04 29.49 -14.63
N THR A 556 -13.38 28.51 -15.27
CA THR A 556 -13.68 27.07 -15.13
C THR A 556 -13.30 26.58 -13.75
N ALA A 557 -12.12 26.94 -13.25
CA ALA A 557 -11.63 26.56 -11.93
C ALA A 557 -12.58 27.04 -10.80
N SER A 558 -13.03 28.29 -10.88
CA SER A 558 -13.98 28.87 -9.92
C SER A 558 -15.30 28.10 -9.88
N ALA A 559 -15.87 27.77 -11.05
CA ALA A 559 -17.13 27.03 -11.15
C ALA A 559 -17.02 25.62 -10.54
N ILE A 560 -15.93 24.91 -10.81
CA ILE A 560 -15.68 23.58 -10.30
C ILE A 560 -15.41 23.60 -8.78
N ALA A 561 -14.60 24.54 -8.32
CA ALA A 561 -14.29 24.72 -6.90
C ALA A 561 -15.56 24.95 -6.05
N ALA A 562 -16.48 25.77 -6.56
CA ALA A 562 -17.77 26.00 -5.90
C ALA A 562 -18.63 24.72 -5.82
N ARG A 563 -18.63 23.89 -6.87
CA ARG A 563 -19.38 22.62 -6.91
C ARG A 563 -18.80 21.57 -5.94
N VAL A 564 -17.48 21.48 -5.85
CA VAL A 564 -16.78 20.51 -4.98
C VAL A 564 -16.74 20.97 -3.53
N GLY A 565 -16.75 22.28 -3.28
CA GLY A 565 -16.73 22.85 -1.92
C GLY A 565 -15.33 22.91 -1.31
N VAL A 566 -14.30 23.09 -2.13
CA VAL A 566 -12.92 23.31 -1.67
C VAL A 566 -12.77 24.70 -1.04
N ASP A 567 -11.80 24.86 -0.15
CA ASP A 567 -11.56 26.12 0.55
C ASP A 567 -10.79 27.13 -0.31
N GLU A 568 -9.86 26.64 -1.10
CA GLU A 568 -9.06 27.44 -2.03
C GLU A 568 -8.90 26.69 -3.35
N TYR A 569 -8.71 27.43 -4.43
CA TYR A 569 -8.36 26.88 -5.73
C TYR A 569 -7.33 27.76 -6.43
N TYR A 570 -6.56 27.14 -7.31
CA TYR A 570 -5.58 27.80 -8.17
C TYR A 570 -5.80 27.36 -9.61
N SER A 571 -5.97 28.32 -10.49
CA SER A 571 -6.17 28.15 -11.93
C SER A 571 -4.88 28.35 -12.70
N GLU A 572 -4.81 27.84 -13.91
CA GLU A 572 -3.68 28.01 -14.83
C GLU A 572 -2.33 27.60 -14.23
N VAL A 573 -2.36 26.55 -13.39
CA VAL A 573 -1.21 26.08 -12.63
C VAL A 573 -0.37 25.14 -13.48
N LEU A 574 0.93 25.41 -13.55
CA LEU A 574 1.91 24.52 -14.15
C LEU A 574 2.36 23.45 -13.15
N PRO A 575 2.91 22.30 -13.60
CA PRO A 575 3.38 21.24 -12.71
C PRO A 575 4.40 21.72 -11.66
N GLU A 576 5.29 22.63 -12.04
CA GLU A 576 6.32 23.22 -11.18
C GLU A 576 5.71 24.09 -10.07
N ASP A 577 4.62 24.79 -10.39
CA ASP A 577 3.91 25.64 -9.43
C ASP A 577 3.23 24.80 -8.35
N LYS A 578 2.73 23.61 -8.70
CA LYS A 578 2.15 22.66 -7.74
C LYS A 578 3.17 22.26 -6.67
N ALA A 579 4.38 21.89 -7.09
CA ALA A 579 5.46 21.53 -6.18
C ALA A 579 5.87 22.72 -5.30
N SER A 580 6.02 23.90 -5.90
CA SER A 580 6.38 25.14 -5.17
C SER A 580 5.34 25.53 -4.14
N PHE A 581 4.05 25.35 -4.43
CA PHE A 581 2.98 25.58 -3.47
C PHE A 581 3.07 24.63 -2.27
N VAL A 582 3.29 23.34 -2.54
CA VAL A 582 3.42 22.31 -1.49
C VAL A 582 4.61 22.63 -0.60
N GLU A 583 5.76 22.97 -1.16
CA GLU A 583 6.97 23.33 -0.41
C GLU A 583 6.75 24.56 0.46
N LYS A 584 6.07 25.60 -0.07
CA LYS A 584 5.72 26.78 0.67
C LYS A 584 4.79 26.49 1.84
N ALA A 585 3.73 25.72 1.62
CA ALA A 585 2.80 25.33 2.68
C ALA A 585 3.51 24.54 3.80
N LYS A 586 4.43 23.64 3.44
CA LYS A 586 5.27 22.93 4.42
C LYS A 586 6.20 23.86 5.20
N ALA A 587 6.80 24.83 4.54
CA ALA A 587 7.65 25.84 5.18
C ALA A 587 6.87 26.72 6.18
N GLU A 588 5.59 26.94 5.94
CA GLU A 588 4.66 27.62 6.85
C GLU A 588 4.21 26.74 8.05
N GLY A 589 4.65 25.48 8.10
CA GLY A 589 4.38 24.54 9.20
C GLY A 589 3.16 23.66 8.98
N HIS A 590 2.57 23.65 7.80
CA HIS A 590 1.46 22.76 7.46
C HIS A 590 1.96 21.36 7.14
N LYS A 591 1.14 20.35 7.47
CA LYS A 591 1.31 18.95 7.02
C LYS A 591 0.43 18.72 5.80
N VAL A 592 1.07 18.52 4.65
CA VAL A 592 0.42 18.55 3.34
C VAL A 592 0.31 17.16 2.74
N ILE A 593 -0.91 16.81 2.31
CA ILE A 593 -1.20 15.68 1.43
C ILE A 593 -1.37 16.21 0.01
N MET A 594 -0.65 15.63 -0.95
CA MET A 594 -0.87 15.88 -2.38
C MET A 594 -1.51 14.65 -3.01
N ILE A 595 -2.58 14.86 -3.76
CA ILE A 595 -3.30 13.80 -4.49
C ILE A 595 -3.30 14.15 -5.96
N GLY A 596 -2.81 13.23 -6.78
CA GLY A 596 -2.75 13.34 -8.22
C GLY A 596 -2.84 11.99 -8.91
N ASP A 597 -3.01 12.00 -10.23
CA ASP A 597 -3.14 10.80 -11.04
C ASP A 597 -1.96 10.60 -12.01
N GLY A 598 -1.19 11.63 -12.26
CA GLY A 598 -0.36 11.73 -13.43
C GLY A 598 1.13 11.94 -13.23
N ILE A 599 1.82 11.79 -14.35
CA ILE A 599 3.25 12.05 -14.49
C ILE A 599 3.55 13.50 -14.14
N ASN A 600 2.64 14.42 -14.50
CA ASN A 600 2.79 15.86 -14.27
C ASN A 600 2.76 16.25 -12.79
N ASP A 601 2.21 15.40 -11.93
CA ASP A 601 2.12 15.67 -10.50
C ASP A 601 3.29 15.10 -9.71
N SER A 602 4.17 14.34 -10.34
CA SER A 602 5.31 13.65 -9.70
C SER A 602 6.17 14.57 -8.82
N PRO A 603 6.54 15.80 -9.23
CA PRO A 603 7.30 16.71 -8.38
C PRO A 603 6.51 17.12 -7.11
N ALA A 604 5.22 17.39 -7.26
CA ALA A 604 4.36 17.80 -6.15
C ALA A 604 4.08 16.64 -5.19
N LEU A 605 3.86 15.41 -5.72
CA LEU A 605 3.72 14.19 -4.92
C LEU A 605 4.96 13.93 -4.06
N SER A 606 6.15 14.10 -4.63
CA SER A 606 7.43 13.94 -3.91
C SER A 606 7.67 15.04 -2.88
N ALA A 607 7.24 16.26 -3.13
CA ALA A 607 7.43 17.40 -2.25
C ALA A 607 6.52 17.35 -1.00
N ALA A 608 5.36 16.73 -1.08
CA ALA A 608 4.38 16.62 0.00
C ALA A 608 4.89 15.79 1.19
N ASP A 609 4.25 15.93 2.34
CA ASP A 609 4.47 15.00 3.47
C ASP A 609 3.94 13.62 3.14
N ILE A 610 2.87 13.56 2.33
CA ILE A 610 2.37 12.33 1.71
C ILE A 610 1.93 12.64 0.29
N GLY A 611 2.49 11.92 -0.68
CA GLY A 611 2.00 11.86 -2.05
C GLY A 611 1.08 10.66 -2.24
N ILE A 612 -0.16 10.90 -2.68
CA ILE A 612 -1.15 9.86 -2.96
C ILE A 612 -1.45 9.82 -4.45
N ALA A 613 -1.22 8.67 -5.08
CA ALA A 613 -1.61 8.42 -6.46
C ALA A 613 -2.91 7.63 -6.53
N ILE A 614 -3.82 8.03 -7.41
CA ILE A 614 -5.07 7.32 -7.69
C ILE A 614 -4.88 6.36 -8.87
N SER A 615 -5.52 5.21 -8.84
CA SER A 615 -5.25 3.98 -9.57
C SER A 615 -5.27 4.04 -11.10
N ASP A 616 -6.06 4.89 -11.69
CA ASP A 616 -6.11 5.01 -13.15
C ASP A 616 -4.98 5.88 -13.69
N GLY A 617 -4.14 6.38 -12.78
CA GLY A 617 -2.94 7.13 -13.13
C GLY A 617 -1.81 6.25 -13.67
N ALA A 618 -0.87 6.90 -14.34
CA ALA A 618 0.32 6.26 -14.86
C ALA A 618 1.08 5.48 -13.77
N GLU A 619 1.66 4.33 -14.12
CA GLU A 619 2.44 3.50 -13.18
C GLU A 619 3.61 4.28 -12.55
N ILE A 620 4.12 5.28 -13.25
CA ILE A 620 5.16 6.18 -12.72
C ILE A 620 4.68 6.97 -11.49
N ALA A 621 3.42 7.43 -11.47
CA ALA A 621 2.87 8.11 -10.31
C ALA A 621 2.76 7.15 -9.10
N ARG A 622 2.46 5.88 -9.36
CA ARG A 622 2.44 4.83 -8.32
C ARG A 622 3.83 4.56 -7.76
N GLU A 623 4.86 4.58 -8.61
CA GLU A 623 6.23 4.35 -8.17
C GLU A 623 6.73 5.48 -7.27
N ILE A 624 6.40 6.72 -7.59
CA ILE A 624 6.82 7.91 -6.86
C ILE A 624 5.98 8.17 -5.61
N ALA A 625 4.68 7.89 -5.67
CA ALA A 625 3.77 8.14 -4.56
C ALA A 625 4.08 7.30 -3.31
N ASP A 626 3.86 7.86 -2.16
CA ASP A 626 3.99 7.20 -0.85
C ASP A 626 2.83 6.26 -0.56
N VAL A 627 1.67 6.58 -1.12
CA VAL A 627 0.44 5.80 -1.03
C VAL A 627 -0.20 5.71 -2.41
N THR A 628 -0.67 4.52 -2.75
CA THR A 628 -1.41 4.28 -3.98
C THR A 628 -2.81 3.77 -3.67
N ILE A 629 -3.83 4.40 -4.26
CA ILE A 629 -5.22 3.98 -4.13
C ILE A 629 -5.64 3.29 -5.42
N GLY A 630 -5.89 1.99 -5.36
CA GLY A 630 -6.27 1.14 -6.49
C GLY A 630 -7.78 1.05 -6.76
N ALA A 631 -8.58 1.91 -6.16
CA ALA A 631 -10.03 1.90 -6.29
C ALA A 631 -10.54 3.09 -7.12
N ASP A 632 -11.60 2.87 -7.89
CA ASP A 632 -12.26 3.94 -8.66
C ASP A 632 -13.09 4.89 -7.78
N ASN A 633 -12.84 4.91 -6.48
CA ASN A 633 -13.64 5.64 -5.52
C ASN A 633 -12.78 6.53 -4.61
N LEU A 634 -13.05 7.82 -4.62
CA LEU A 634 -12.37 8.80 -3.76
C LEU A 634 -12.64 8.60 -2.26
N TYR A 635 -13.67 7.87 -1.87
CA TYR A 635 -13.94 7.57 -0.46
C TYR A 635 -12.80 6.81 0.22
N GLU A 636 -11.95 6.12 -0.53
CA GLU A 636 -10.79 5.42 0.02
C GLU A 636 -9.75 6.39 0.62
N ILE A 637 -9.73 7.65 0.20
CA ILE A 637 -8.93 8.70 0.85
C ILE A 637 -9.45 8.96 2.26
N VAL A 638 -10.77 9.03 2.42
CA VAL A 638 -11.42 9.17 3.74
C VAL A 638 -11.14 7.94 4.58
N THR A 639 -11.28 6.75 4.01
CA THR A 639 -10.95 5.48 4.67
C THR A 639 -9.52 5.48 5.19
N LEU A 640 -8.55 5.91 4.38
CA LEU A 640 -7.15 6.03 4.77
C LEU A 640 -6.96 7.02 5.94
N LYS A 641 -7.62 8.18 5.88
CA LYS A 641 -7.56 9.18 6.97
C LYS A 641 -8.12 8.63 8.28
N VAL A 642 -9.28 8.00 8.24
CA VAL A 642 -9.94 7.40 9.41
C VAL A 642 -9.10 6.24 9.97
N LEU A 643 -8.57 5.39 9.09
CA LEU A 643 -7.68 4.29 9.46
C LEU A 643 -6.42 4.80 10.17
N SER A 644 -5.80 5.85 9.62
CA SER A 644 -4.61 6.47 10.19
C SER A 644 -4.88 7.08 11.57
N ASN A 645 -6.00 7.77 11.72
CA ASN A 645 -6.44 8.31 13.02
C ASN A 645 -6.69 7.19 14.03
N ALA A 646 -7.32 6.09 13.62
CA ALA A 646 -7.59 4.92 14.47
C ALA A 646 -6.28 4.22 14.88
N LEU A 647 -5.30 4.11 13.97
CA LEU A 647 -3.98 3.58 14.28
C LEU A 647 -3.28 4.40 15.36
N MET A 648 -3.23 5.72 15.21
CA MET A 648 -2.59 6.59 16.21
C MET A 648 -3.28 6.47 17.57
N LYS A 649 -4.60 6.40 17.59
CA LYS A 649 -5.38 6.17 18.82
C LYS A 649 -5.05 4.82 19.47
N ARG A 650 -4.92 3.76 18.67
CA ARG A 650 -4.51 2.41 19.15
C ARG A 650 -3.09 2.43 19.72
N ILE A 651 -2.15 3.04 19.03
CA ILE A 651 -0.76 3.17 19.50
C ILE A 651 -0.71 3.88 20.87
N HIS A 652 -1.37 5.01 21.02
CA HIS A 652 -1.42 5.73 22.29
C HIS A 652 -2.12 4.93 23.41
N LYS A 653 -3.19 4.19 23.06
CA LYS A 653 -3.88 3.33 24.01
C LYS A 653 -2.98 2.17 24.48
N ASN A 654 -2.31 1.51 23.52
CA ASN A 654 -1.38 0.42 23.83
C ASN A 654 -0.26 0.91 24.75
N TYR A 655 0.33 2.06 24.43
CA TYR A 655 1.37 2.67 25.26
C TYR A 655 0.89 2.89 26.71
N ARG A 656 -0.26 3.53 26.89
CA ARG A 656 -0.83 3.78 28.24
C ARG A 656 -1.13 2.48 28.97
N THR A 657 -1.65 1.46 28.27
CA THR A 657 -1.98 0.16 28.87
C THR A 657 -0.72 -0.57 29.30
N ILE A 658 0.34 -0.59 28.47
CA ILE A 658 1.63 -1.23 28.79
C ILE A 658 2.25 -0.56 30.00
N VAL A 659 2.36 0.76 29.99
CA VAL A 659 2.97 1.50 31.10
C VAL A 659 2.17 1.30 32.39
N GLY A 660 0.86 1.45 32.35
CA GLY A 660 0.00 1.32 33.54
C GLY A 660 0.03 -0.10 34.13
N PHE A 661 -0.13 -1.13 33.27
CA PHE A 661 -0.12 -2.52 33.71
C PHE A 661 1.24 -2.94 34.30
N ASN A 662 2.32 -2.63 33.62
CA ASN A 662 3.67 -2.99 34.06
C ASN A 662 4.04 -2.24 35.35
N THR A 663 3.68 -0.97 35.49
CA THR A 663 3.85 -0.22 36.75
C THR A 663 3.09 -0.90 37.89
N GLY A 664 1.84 -1.35 37.63
CA GLY A 664 1.04 -2.11 38.59
C GLY A 664 1.74 -3.40 39.06
N LEU A 665 2.31 -4.16 38.10
CA LEU A 665 3.06 -5.40 38.41
C LEU A 665 4.29 -5.11 39.26
N ILE A 666 5.02 -4.04 38.98
CA ILE A 666 6.19 -3.62 39.78
C ILE A 666 5.77 -3.29 41.23
N VAL A 667 4.73 -2.48 41.40
CA VAL A 667 4.21 -2.10 42.73
C VAL A 667 3.80 -3.33 43.52
N LEU A 668 3.04 -4.25 42.95
CA LEU A 668 2.59 -5.49 43.57
C LEU A 668 3.76 -6.44 43.90
N GLY A 669 4.79 -6.45 43.05
CA GLY A 669 6.00 -7.25 43.27
C GLY A 669 6.83 -6.70 44.44
N VAL A 670 7.04 -5.38 44.52
CA VAL A 670 7.76 -4.71 45.63
C VAL A 670 6.97 -4.85 46.91
N ALA A 671 5.65 -4.74 46.88
CA ALA A 671 4.78 -4.98 48.03
C ALA A 671 4.86 -6.44 48.53
N GLY A 672 5.40 -7.37 47.71
CA GLY A 672 5.53 -8.77 48.07
C GLY A 672 4.25 -9.58 47.83
N VAL A 673 3.27 -9.02 47.09
CA VAL A 673 2.02 -9.70 46.74
C VAL A 673 2.26 -10.70 45.58
N LEU A 674 3.13 -10.32 44.63
CA LEU A 674 3.48 -11.15 43.50
C LEU A 674 4.92 -11.67 43.59
N GLN A 675 5.09 -12.94 43.24
CA GLN A 675 6.41 -13.54 43.05
C GLN A 675 7.01 -13.16 41.71
N PRO A 676 8.34 -13.10 41.52
CA PRO A 676 8.99 -12.75 40.26
C PRO A 676 8.52 -13.57 39.06
N THR A 677 8.35 -14.87 39.25
CA THR A 677 7.87 -15.78 38.19
C THR A 677 6.42 -15.49 37.77
N VAL A 678 5.57 -15.13 38.73
CA VAL A 678 4.17 -14.73 38.46
C VAL A 678 4.13 -13.38 37.76
N SER A 679 4.95 -12.41 38.18
CA SER A 679 5.09 -11.12 37.50
C SER A 679 5.55 -11.30 36.04
N ALA A 680 6.55 -12.14 35.79
CA ALA A 680 7.02 -12.46 34.43
C ALA A 680 5.94 -13.14 33.59
N LEU A 681 5.18 -14.07 34.16
CA LEU A 681 4.08 -14.75 33.47
C LEU A 681 2.97 -13.75 33.08
N LEU A 682 2.55 -12.90 34.00
CA LEU A 682 1.52 -11.89 33.77
C LEU A 682 1.99 -10.85 32.74
N HIS A 683 3.25 -10.42 32.83
CA HIS A 683 3.87 -9.52 31.87
C HIS A 683 3.84 -10.12 30.46
N ASN A 684 4.36 -11.35 30.26
CA ASN A 684 4.36 -12.02 28.96
C ASN A 684 2.94 -12.26 28.41
N THR A 685 1.99 -12.64 29.30
CA THR A 685 0.59 -12.80 28.92
C THR A 685 -0.03 -11.48 28.46
N SER A 686 0.22 -10.38 29.18
CA SER A 686 -0.29 -9.06 28.80
C SER A 686 0.31 -8.58 27.47
N THR A 687 1.60 -8.81 27.26
CA THR A 687 2.28 -8.50 25.98
C THR A 687 1.64 -9.26 24.84
N LEU A 688 1.42 -10.56 25.00
CA LEU A 688 0.74 -11.38 23.99
C LEU A 688 -0.69 -10.87 23.69
N VAL A 689 -1.47 -10.58 24.75
CA VAL A 689 -2.85 -10.10 24.59
C VAL A 689 -2.89 -8.76 23.86
N ILE A 690 -2.01 -7.82 24.23
CA ILE A 690 -1.92 -6.49 23.58
C ILE A 690 -1.51 -6.66 22.12
N THR A 691 -0.55 -7.53 21.84
CA THR A 691 -0.07 -7.78 20.47
C THR A 691 -1.15 -8.44 19.62
N LEU A 692 -1.86 -9.46 20.14
CA LEU A 692 -2.98 -10.09 19.42
C LEU A 692 -4.12 -9.11 19.14
N LYS A 693 -4.43 -8.21 20.10
CA LYS A 693 -5.37 -7.10 19.84
C LYS A 693 -4.87 -6.14 18.78
N SER A 694 -3.58 -5.90 18.73
CA SER A 694 -2.96 -5.02 17.72
C SER A 694 -3.01 -5.60 16.31
N MET A 695 -3.21 -6.91 16.15
CA MET A 695 -3.42 -7.59 14.87
C MET A 695 -4.87 -7.50 14.35
N GLN A 696 -5.81 -7.09 15.18
CA GLN A 696 -7.21 -6.95 14.78
C GLN A 696 -7.41 -5.71 13.91
N ASN A 697 -8.45 -5.72 13.10
CA ASN A 697 -8.82 -4.58 12.30
C ASN A 697 -9.06 -3.33 13.14
N LEU A 698 -8.85 -2.18 12.55
CA LEU A 698 -9.01 -0.85 13.15
C LEU A 698 -10.37 -0.25 12.82
N LEU A 699 -10.88 -0.59 11.63
CA LEU A 699 -12.21 -0.23 11.14
C LEU A 699 -13.12 -1.43 11.37
N ASP A 700 -14.23 -1.25 12.05
CA ASP A 700 -15.21 -2.31 12.30
C ASP A 700 -16.20 -2.43 11.13
#